data_987c9e2e0ad21c7207bb328a2bcf69d2
#
_entry.id   987c9e2e0ad21c7207bb328a2bcf69d2
#
_cell.length_a   1.000
_cell.length_b   1.000
_cell.length_c   1.000
_cell.angle_alpha   90.00
_cell.angle_beta   90.00
_cell.angle_gamma   90.00
#
_symmetry.space_group_name_H-M   'P 1'
#
loop_
_entity.id
_entity.type
_entity.pdbx_description
1 polymer ?
#
loop_
_entity_poly.entity_id
_entity_poly.type
_entity_poly.pdbx_seq_one_letter_code
_entity_poly.pdbx_strand_id
1 'polypeptide(L)'
;MAETKETPLMKQYYAFKAKYPEAMLLFRVGDFYETYGEDAYKSSEILGIVLTRRSNGAAQGSEMAGFPYHALDTYLPKLVKAGLKVAVCEQLEDPKATKGLVKRGVVELVTPGVTYDDSVLQQKENNFLAAVHMDKNVTGIAFLDVSTGEFYLTQGGNEYIDKLIQSFNPSEVLCQRNKRKEFVETFGDKYFITVFDDWVFTDDYAHDILTRHFNTTSLKGFGVDDFPQGIVAAGSAIHYLHETQHDKIDYITSLSRIDEGQFVWLDKFTIRNLELLNTPNSNAKTLIDIVDKTVSPMGSRLLRRWISLPLKNKEQIQARYDVVDYFYKNRDAISKFQEAISQVGDLERLISKVSLARVNPRELLQVARALEQIEIIRERCKESDNDSVKSFANQLNPCESIRERIKKEIRQDAPAMTSKGNFIADGVDEELDELRNLSRSGKDYLMNIQRREAEATGISSLKVGFNNVFGYYLEVTNTHKDKVPAEWIRKQTLTNAERYITEELKEYEQKILGAEEHIQVIEDRLYAELVAATAGFVAPIQLDASLVAKIDCLVNFGFIALNNKYVRPTVDESYVIDIKEGRHPVIEQMMPVGEEYISNDVYLDREKQQIIIITGPNMSGKSALLRQTALIVLMAQVGSFVPASAARIGLVDKIFTRVGASDNISSGESTFMVEMNETASILNNVSNRSLILLDEIGRGTSTYDGISIAWAITEYLHDHPQSRAKVMFATHYHELNEMEALFERIKNYHVSVKEVGNKVVFLRKLKKGGSAHSFGIHVAAMAGMPRKVIDRADAMLSMLEKSHSHDNLDEAIKESKKVDNMQLSFIQLDDPLLLQIKDDILNTNIDTLTPVEALMKLNEIKKMLKKY
;
A
#
# COMPACT_ATOMS: atom_id res chain seq x y z
N MET A 1 -45.80 29.67 -11.44
CA MET A 1 -45.04 28.40 -11.47
C MET A 1 -45.75 27.46 -10.56
N ALA A 2 -46.32 26.33 -11.07
CA ALA A 2 -47.04 25.39 -10.22
C ALA A 2 -46.02 24.70 -9.33
N GLU A 3 -46.18 24.73 -8.01
CA GLU A 3 -45.43 23.91 -7.04
C GLU A 3 -45.63 22.44 -7.41
N THR A 4 -44.60 21.82 -7.95
CA THR A 4 -44.56 20.36 -8.17
C THR A 4 -44.56 19.70 -6.80
N LYS A 5 -45.71 19.13 -6.39
CA LYS A 5 -45.84 18.38 -5.12
C LYS A 5 -44.96 17.14 -5.20
N GLU A 6 -43.79 17.21 -4.59
CA GLU A 6 -42.92 16.05 -4.39
C GLU A 6 -43.65 14.95 -3.60
N THR A 7 -43.47 13.69 -4.00
CA THR A 7 -44.01 12.57 -3.25
C THR A 7 -43.36 12.46 -1.85
N PRO A 8 -44.05 11.95 -0.83
CA PRO A 8 -43.43 11.79 0.48
C PRO A 8 -42.13 10.98 0.50
N LEU A 9 -42.00 10.01 -0.42
CA LEU A 9 -40.79 9.22 -0.60
C LEU A 9 -39.62 10.08 -1.08
N MET A 10 -39.84 10.92 -2.10
CA MET A 10 -38.80 11.82 -2.62
C MET A 10 -38.39 12.90 -1.63
N LYS A 11 -39.31 13.35 -0.78
CA LYS A 11 -38.97 14.25 0.32
C LYS A 11 -38.02 13.60 1.33
N GLN A 12 -38.18 12.33 1.66
CA GLN A 12 -37.24 11.56 2.47
C GLN A 12 -35.87 11.47 1.76
N TYR A 13 -35.85 11.11 0.46
CA TYR A 13 -34.64 11.00 -0.32
C TYR A 13 -33.84 12.30 -0.31
N TYR A 14 -34.48 13.44 -0.66
CA TYR A 14 -33.79 14.72 -0.68
C TYR A 14 -33.35 15.20 0.70
N ALA A 15 -34.06 14.86 1.76
CA ALA A 15 -33.64 15.15 3.14
C ALA A 15 -32.34 14.45 3.50
N PHE A 16 -32.18 13.17 3.12
CA PHE A 16 -30.91 12.43 3.30
C PHE A 16 -29.82 12.94 2.36
N LYS A 17 -30.15 13.22 1.09
CA LYS A 17 -29.17 13.75 0.14
C LYS A 17 -28.64 15.11 0.56
N ALA A 18 -29.47 15.96 1.17
CA ALA A 18 -29.06 17.24 1.74
C ALA A 18 -28.12 17.08 2.95
N LYS A 19 -28.30 16.01 3.73
CA LYS A 19 -27.41 15.66 4.86
C LYS A 19 -26.06 15.10 4.39
N TYR A 20 -26.05 14.34 3.29
CA TYR A 20 -24.87 13.70 2.71
C TYR A 20 -24.67 14.11 1.24
N PRO A 21 -24.41 15.41 0.96
CA PRO A 21 -24.38 15.93 -0.40
C PRO A 21 -23.30 15.33 -1.28
N GLU A 22 -22.14 14.98 -0.69
CA GLU A 22 -20.98 14.40 -1.39
C GLU A 22 -21.09 12.88 -1.60
N ALA A 23 -21.99 12.20 -0.89
CA ALA A 23 -22.15 10.76 -0.98
C ALA A 23 -23.21 10.37 -2.03
N MET A 24 -22.95 9.30 -2.75
CA MET A 24 -23.96 8.61 -3.54
C MET A 24 -24.94 7.92 -2.58
N LEU A 25 -26.24 8.22 -2.70
CA LEU A 25 -27.25 7.67 -1.79
C LEU A 25 -27.88 6.40 -2.40
N LEU A 26 -27.59 5.23 -1.83
CA LEU A 26 -28.29 3.98 -2.09
C LEU A 26 -29.55 3.93 -1.23
N PHE A 27 -30.69 4.25 -1.80
CA PHE A 27 -31.94 4.43 -1.08
C PHE A 27 -32.84 3.20 -1.19
N ARG A 28 -33.07 2.51 -0.06
CA ARG A 28 -33.87 1.29 -0.04
C ARG A 28 -35.35 1.56 -0.33
N VAL A 29 -35.87 0.97 -1.40
CA VAL A 29 -37.28 1.03 -1.78
C VAL A 29 -37.80 -0.38 -2.05
N GLY A 30 -38.48 -0.98 -1.09
CA GLY A 30 -38.90 -2.39 -1.18
C GLY A 30 -37.72 -3.33 -1.31
N ASP A 31 -37.68 -4.10 -2.40
CA ASP A 31 -36.60 -5.07 -2.67
C ASP A 31 -35.42 -4.51 -3.47
N PHE A 32 -35.35 -3.18 -3.64
CA PHE A 32 -34.28 -2.54 -4.42
C PHE A 32 -33.58 -1.44 -3.63
N TYR A 33 -32.29 -1.22 -3.94
CA TYR A 33 -31.63 0.04 -3.72
C TYR A 33 -31.74 0.88 -5.00
N GLU A 34 -32.25 2.09 -4.87
CA GLU A 34 -32.48 3.03 -5.95
C GLU A 34 -31.60 4.26 -5.77
N THR A 35 -31.04 4.75 -6.86
CA THR A 35 -30.31 6.04 -6.96
C THR A 35 -31.06 6.95 -7.92
N TYR A 36 -31.00 8.28 -7.69
CA TYR A 36 -31.76 9.27 -8.46
C TYR A 36 -30.88 10.42 -8.96
N GLY A 37 -31.26 11.08 -10.06
CA GLY A 37 -30.57 12.23 -10.62
C GLY A 37 -29.12 11.92 -11.02
N GLU A 38 -28.16 12.75 -10.59
CA GLU A 38 -26.74 12.56 -10.90
C GLU A 38 -26.19 11.23 -10.37
N ASP A 39 -26.65 10.79 -9.17
CA ASP A 39 -26.23 9.50 -8.61
C ASP A 39 -26.68 8.34 -9.49
N ALA A 40 -27.85 8.44 -10.17
CA ALA A 40 -28.31 7.42 -11.08
C ALA A 40 -27.45 7.30 -12.34
N TYR A 41 -27.00 8.41 -12.91
CA TYR A 41 -26.06 8.40 -14.05
C TYR A 41 -24.75 7.73 -13.66
N LYS A 42 -24.13 8.17 -12.56
CA LYS A 42 -22.87 7.61 -12.06
C LYS A 42 -22.97 6.12 -11.75
N SER A 43 -24.05 5.72 -11.04
CA SER A 43 -24.26 4.30 -10.72
C SER A 43 -24.49 3.45 -11.96
N SER A 44 -25.26 3.94 -12.96
CA SER A 44 -25.47 3.25 -14.22
C SER A 44 -24.16 3.02 -14.98
N GLU A 45 -23.31 4.05 -15.06
CA GLU A 45 -22.01 3.99 -15.73
C GLU A 45 -21.04 3.02 -15.05
N ILE A 46 -20.87 3.13 -13.74
CA ILE A 46 -19.90 2.31 -12.99
C ILE A 46 -20.34 0.87 -12.84
N LEU A 47 -21.64 0.64 -12.58
CA LEU A 47 -22.17 -0.69 -12.31
C LEU A 47 -22.63 -1.44 -13.57
N GLY A 48 -22.79 -0.73 -14.70
CA GLY A 48 -23.32 -1.30 -15.93
C GLY A 48 -24.82 -1.66 -15.83
N ILE A 49 -25.59 -0.98 -14.97
CA ILE A 49 -27.03 -1.20 -14.76
C ILE A 49 -27.86 -0.24 -15.61
N VAL A 50 -29.11 -0.62 -15.90
CA VAL A 50 -29.98 0.15 -16.78
C VAL A 50 -30.44 1.45 -16.11
N LEU A 51 -30.23 2.59 -16.80
CA LEU A 51 -30.82 3.86 -16.43
C LEU A 51 -32.27 3.92 -16.90
N THR A 52 -33.19 4.16 -16.00
CA THR A 52 -34.64 4.23 -16.26
C THR A 52 -35.21 5.59 -15.83
N ARG A 53 -36.45 5.88 -16.21
CA ARG A 53 -37.18 7.05 -15.70
C ARG A 53 -38.36 6.58 -14.86
N ARG A 54 -38.44 7.07 -13.64
CA ARG A 54 -39.60 6.84 -12.79
C ARG A 54 -40.65 7.93 -13.03
N SER A 55 -41.80 7.54 -13.51
CA SER A 55 -42.95 8.44 -13.61
C SER A 55 -43.64 8.56 -12.24
N ASN A 56 -43.45 9.68 -11.57
CA ASN A 56 -44.03 9.98 -10.23
C ASN A 56 -45.25 10.90 -10.36
N GLY A 57 -46.33 10.44 -10.97
CA GLY A 57 -47.57 11.15 -11.02
C GLY A 57 -47.53 12.54 -11.67
N ALA A 58 -47.41 13.59 -10.96
CA ALA A 58 -47.41 14.98 -11.48
C ALA A 58 -46.00 15.62 -11.59
N ALA A 59 -44.94 14.93 -11.19
CA ALA A 59 -43.54 15.41 -11.33
C ALA A 59 -42.92 14.89 -12.60
N GLN A 60 -42.14 15.74 -13.31
CA GLN A 60 -41.27 15.30 -14.40
C GLN A 60 -40.42 14.13 -13.92
N GLY A 61 -40.42 13.01 -14.66
CA GLY A 61 -39.75 11.78 -14.25
C GLY A 61 -38.28 12.02 -13.97
N SER A 62 -37.82 11.65 -12.76
CA SER A 62 -36.40 11.66 -12.40
C SER A 62 -35.73 10.43 -12.98
N GLU A 63 -34.51 10.60 -13.51
CA GLU A 63 -33.67 9.46 -13.88
C GLU A 63 -33.38 8.64 -12.63
N MET A 64 -33.42 7.31 -12.79
CA MET A 64 -33.26 6.34 -11.72
C MET A 64 -32.46 5.14 -12.23
N ALA A 65 -31.56 4.66 -11.39
CA ALA A 65 -30.92 3.35 -11.57
C ALA A 65 -31.05 2.59 -10.25
N GLY A 66 -31.13 1.26 -10.31
CA GLY A 66 -31.27 0.46 -9.11
C GLY A 66 -30.94 -1.00 -9.32
N PHE A 67 -30.67 -1.67 -8.21
CA PHE A 67 -30.36 -3.10 -8.17
C PHE A 67 -31.04 -3.76 -6.96
N PRO A 68 -31.28 -5.09 -7.01
CA PRO A 68 -31.91 -5.82 -5.91
C PRO A 68 -31.08 -5.70 -4.62
N TYR A 69 -31.73 -5.53 -3.48
CA TYR A 69 -31.06 -5.30 -2.19
C TYR A 69 -30.07 -6.41 -1.80
N HIS A 70 -30.42 -7.66 -2.11
CA HIS A 70 -29.54 -8.81 -1.83
C HIS A 70 -28.25 -8.82 -2.68
N ALA A 71 -28.12 -7.92 -3.66
CA ALA A 71 -26.93 -7.74 -4.47
C ALA A 71 -26.03 -6.58 -3.97
N LEU A 72 -26.32 -6.02 -2.79
CA LEU A 72 -25.52 -4.92 -2.20
C LEU A 72 -24.03 -5.29 -2.16
N ASP A 73 -23.70 -6.46 -1.63
CA ASP A 73 -22.32 -6.96 -1.51
C ASP A 73 -21.58 -7.12 -2.86
N THR A 74 -22.33 -7.13 -3.97
CA THR A 74 -21.76 -7.21 -5.32
C THR A 74 -21.51 -5.82 -5.93
N TYR A 75 -22.40 -4.86 -5.67
CA TYR A 75 -22.40 -3.56 -6.30
C TYR A 75 -21.75 -2.46 -5.49
N LEU A 76 -21.92 -2.44 -4.17
CA LEU A 76 -21.28 -1.46 -3.27
C LEU A 76 -19.74 -1.42 -3.43
N PRO A 77 -19.04 -2.57 -3.46
CA PRO A 77 -17.59 -2.57 -3.67
C PRO A 77 -17.13 -1.90 -4.96
N LYS A 78 -17.90 -2.01 -6.04
CA LYS A 78 -17.56 -1.38 -7.32
C LYS A 78 -17.62 0.14 -7.25
N LEU A 79 -18.63 0.68 -6.55
CA LEU A 79 -18.77 2.11 -6.31
C LEU A 79 -17.63 2.67 -5.47
N VAL A 80 -17.29 1.97 -4.37
CA VAL A 80 -16.21 2.38 -3.46
C VAL A 80 -14.84 2.31 -4.17
N LYS A 81 -14.57 1.25 -4.95
CA LYS A 81 -13.36 1.14 -5.79
C LYS A 81 -13.25 2.23 -6.84
N ALA A 82 -14.38 2.75 -7.32
CA ALA A 82 -14.41 3.90 -8.22
C ALA A 82 -14.13 5.24 -7.50
N GLY A 83 -13.84 5.22 -6.21
CA GLY A 83 -13.53 6.40 -5.40
C GLY A 83 -14.76 7.18 -4.95
N LEU A 84 -15.91 6.54 -4.80
CA LEU A 84 -17.12 7.21 -4.33
C LEU A 84 -17.36 6.98 -2.84
N LYS A 85 -17.88 8.02 -2.17
CA LYS A 85 -18.55 7.86 -0.87
C LYS A 85 -19.97 7.36 -1.12
N VAL A 86 -20.40 6.34 -0.41
CA VAL A 86 -21.69 5.70 -0.59
C VAL A 86 -22.44 5.66 0.73
N ALA A 87 -23.59 6.34 0.79
CA ALA A 87 -24.50 6.29 1.95
C ALA A 87 -25.53 5.20 1.73
N VAL A 88 -25.54 4.18 2.58
CA VAL A 88 -26.50 3.08 2.56
C VAL A 88 -27.68 3.47 3.43
N CYS A 89 -28.85 3.66 2.82
CA CYS A 89 -30.08 4.05 3.49
C CYS A 89 -31.08 2.89 3.53
N GLU A 90 -31.32 2.37 4.74
CA GLU A 90 -32.19 1.22 5.00
C GLU A 90 -33.56 1.60 5.53
N GLN A 91 -34.50 0.67 5.42
CA GLN A 91 -35.83 0.72 6.06
C GLN A 91 -35.65 0.31 7.51
N LEU A 92 -36.02 1.22 8.45
CA LEU A 92 -35.89 0.98 9.89
C LEU A 92 -37.18 0.35 10.52
N GLU A 93 -38.22 0.20 9.72
CA GLU A 93 -39.51 -0.35 10.13
C GLU A 93 -39.95 -1.45 9.15
N ASP A 94 -40.64 -2.47 9.65
CA ASP A 94 -41.20 -3.51 8.79
C ASP A 94 -42.32 -2.90 7.89
N PRO A 95 -42.14 -2.98 6.54
CA PRO A 95 -43.15 -2.49 5.61
C PRO A 95 -44.52 -3.13 5.76
N LYS A 96 -44.61 -4.37 6.28
CA LYS A 96 -45.87 -5.10 6.49
C LYS A 96 -46.60 -4.63 7.73
N ALA A 97 -45.90 -4.09 8.73
CA ALA A 97 -46.47 -3.61 9.98
C ALA A 97 -46.83 -2.13 9.95
N THR A 98 -46.28 -1.36 9.01
CA THR A 98 -46.37 0.11 8.98
C THR A 98 -47.53 0.59 8.11
N LYS A 99 -48.51 1.32 8.71
CA LYS A 99 -49.56 2.02 7.98
C LYS A 99 -49.04 3.40 7.53
N GLY A 100 -48.46 3.47 6.33
CA GLY A 100 -47.95 4.75 5.77
C GLY A 100 -46.58 4.64 5.14
N LEU A 101 -45.81 5.77 5.16
CA LEU A 101 -44.45 5.82 4.64
C LEU A 101 -43.48 5.20 5.66
N VAL A 102 -42.82 4.13 5.28
CA VAL A 102 -41.78 3.46 6.08
C VAL A 102 -40.66 4.44 6.43
N LYS A 103 -40.29 4.51 7.70
CA LYS A 103 -39.19 5.28 8.19
C LYS A 103 -37.86 4.67 7.68
N ARG A 104 -36.97 5.52 7.19
CA ARG A 104 -35.65 5.14 6.71
C ARG A 104 -34.57 5.89 7.47
N GLY A 105 -33.34 5.36 7.42
CA GLY A 105 -32.14 6.00 7.97
C GLY A 105 -30.89 5.55 7.23
N VAL A 106 -29.88 6.42 7.19
CA VAL A 106 -28.55 6.02 6.75
C VAL A 106 -27.94 5.20 7.87
N VAL A 107 -27.66 3.94 7.56
CA VAL A 107 -27.09 2.96 8.52
C VAL A 107 -25.59 2.88 8.43
N GLU A 108 -25.03 3.29 7.30
CA GLU A 108 -23.60 3.24 7.06
C GLU A 108 -23.21 4.21 5.95
N LEU A 109 -22.08 4.90 6.12
CA LEU A 109 -21.42 5.68 5.07
C LEU A 109 -20.11 4.98 4.74
N VAL A 110 -20.07 4.28 3.61
CA VAL A 110 -18.87 3.56 3.15
C VAL A 110 -18.03 4.48 2.27
N THR A 111 -16.74 4.56 2.60
CA THR A 111 -15.77 5.40 1.87
C THR A 111 -14.52 4.59 1.53
N PRO A 112 -13.66 5.07 0.62
CA PRO A 112 -12.42 4.36 0.29
C PRO A 112 -11.53 4.06 1.50
N GLY A 113 -11.46 4.95 2.49
CA GLY A 113 -10.66 4.78 3.70
C GLY A 113 -11.37 4.00 4.81
N VAL A 114 -12.70 3.86 4.73
CA VAL A 114 -13.51 3.19 5.77
C VAL A 114 -14.38 2.12 5.12
N THR A 115 -13.81 0.92 4.99
CA THR A 115 -14.50 -0.26 4.45
C THR A 115 -13.99 -1.53 5.12
N TYR A 116 -14.90 -2.48 5.31
CA TYR A 116 -14.61 -3.83 5.85
C TYR A 116 -14.83 -4.92 4.80
N ASP A 117 -15.20 -4.55 3.59
CA ASP A 117 -15.57 -5.51 2.56
C ASP A 117 -14.31 -6.10 1.91
N ASP A 118 -14.11 -7.42 2.09
CA ASP A 118 -12.99 -8.16 1.55
C ASP A 118 -12.87 -8.06 0.02
N SER A 119 -13.97 -7.77 -0.68
CA SER A 119 -13.97 -7.58 -2.12
C SER A 119 -13.37 -6.23 -2.55
N VAL A 120 -13.37 -5.23 -1.65
CA VAL A 120 -12.71 -3.93 -1.83
C VAL A 120 -11.25 -3.99 -1.41
N LEU A 121 -11.00 -4.64 -0.29
CA LEU A 121 -9.69 -4.70 0.36
C LEU A 121 -8.71 -5.59 -0.41
N GLN A 122 -7.49 -5.14 -0.55
CA GLN A 122 -6.39 -5.99 -0.99
C GLN A 122 -5.88 -6.81 0.21
N GLN A 123 -5.74 -8.13 0.05
CA GLN A 123 -5.38 -9.01 1.18
C GLN A 123 -3.99 -8.69 1.75
N LYS A 124 -3.03 -8.40 0.88
CA LYS A 124 -1.61 -8.18 1.24
C LYS A 124 -1.26 -6.72 1.56
N GLU A 125 -2.24 -5.82 1.54
CA GLU A 125 -2.04 -4.39 1.79
C GLU A 125 -3.00 -3.89 2.86
N ASN A 126 -2.55 -2.90 3.63
CA ASN A 126 -3.41 -2.16 4.54
C ASN A 126 -4.31 -1.17 3.75
N ASN A 127 -5.46 -0.86 4.32
CA ASN A 127 -6.37 0.17 3.81
C ASN A 127 -6.40 1.36 4.78
N PHE A 128 -5.39 2.21 4.73
CA PHE A 128 -5.28 3.31 5.67
C PHE A 128 -6.19 4.48 5.33
N LEU A 129 -6.90 4.93 6.35
CA LEU A 129 -7.42 6.29 6.48
C LEU A 129 -6.32 7.12 7.12
N ALA A 130 -5.94 8.24 6.51
CA ALA A 130 -5.02 9.19 7.13
C ALA A 130 -5.77 10.43 7.61
N ALA A 131 -5.39 10.98 8.74
CA ALA A 131 -5.86 12.30 9.20
C ALA A 131 -4.65 13.21 9.35
N VAL A 132 -4.72 14.41 8.80
CA VAL A 132 -3.61 15.38 8.78
C VAL A 132 -4.04 16.68 9.43
N HIS A 133 -3.32 17.09 10.46
CA HIS A 133 -3.48 18.38 11.13
C HIS A 133 -2.28 19.27 10.82
N MET A 134 -2.52 20.33 10.06
CA MET A 134 -1.48 21.29 9.64
C MET A 134 -1.44 22.49 10.56
N ASP A 135 -0.37 22.63 11.32
CA ASP A 135 -0.06 23.82 12.11
C ASP A 135 1.20 24.51 11.55
N LYS A 136 1.52 25.74 12.03
CA LYS A 136 2.51 26.65 11.43
C LYS A 136 3.89 26.04 11.15
N ASN A 137 4.40 25.17 12.03
CA ASN A 137 5.75 24.61 11.94
C ASN A 137 5.80 23.09 12.02
N VAL A 138 4.74 22.44 12.49
CA VAL A 138 4.69 21.00 12.74
C VAL A 138 3.35 20.47 12.26
N THR A 139 3.39 19.50 11.39
CA THR A 139 2.20 18.79 10.93
C THR A 139 2.06 17.47 11.67
N GLY A 140 0.88 17.24 12.24
CA GLY A 140 0.50 15.97 12.84
C GLY A 140 -0.17 15.07 11.81
N ILE A 141 0.06 13.76 11.91
CA ILE A 141 -0.61 12.76 11.10
C ILE A 141 -0.98 11.54 11.92
N ALA A 142 -2.13 10.98 11.61
CA ALA A 142 -2.54 9.66 12.10
C ALA A 142 -2.94 8.76 10.94
N PHE A 143 -2.64 7.47 11.04
CA PHE A 143 -3.03 6.43 10.10
C PHE A 143 -3.84 5.38 10.82
N LEU A 144 -5.03 5.09 10.33
CA LEU A 144 -5.95 4.10 10.88
C LEU A 144 -6.38 3.12 9.80
N ASP A 145 -6.12 1.84 9.99
CA ASP A 145 -6.70 0.78 9.17
C ASP A 145 -7.90 0.17 9.91
N VAL A 146 -9.09 0.53 9.48
CA VAL A 146 -10.35 0.10 10.11
C VAL A 146 -10.54 -1.40 10.01
N SER A 147 -9.99 -2.04 8.96
CA SER A 147 -10.16 -3.48 8.74
C SER A 147 -9.33 -4.34 9.71
N THR A 148 -8.24 -3.80 10.25
CA THR A 148 -7.31 -4.51 11.16
C THR A 148 -7.31 -3.95 12.57
N GLY A 149 -7.73 -2.69 12.76
CA GLY A 149 -7.64 -1.96 14.02
C GLY A 149 -6.25 -1.34 14.28
N GLU A 150 -5.34 -1.37 13.31
CA GLU A 150 -4.03 -0.74 13.43
C GLU A 150 -4.16 0.79 13.43
N PHE A 151 -3.63 1.44 14.47
CA PHE A 151 -3.72 2.88 14.63
C PHE A 151 -2.36 3.47 15.01
N TYR A 152 -1.86 4.37 14.17
CA TYR A 152 -0.56 5.02 14.32
C TYR A 152 -0.71 6.53 14.34
N LEU A 153 0.16 7.22 15.09
CA LEU A 153 0.29 8.67 15.00
C LEU A 153 1.76 9.10 15.01
N THR A 154 2.00 10.28 14.48
CA THR A 154 3.27 11.00 14.58
C THR A 154 3.08 12.48 14.28
N GLN A 155 4.16 13.25 14.43
CA GLN A 155 4.23 14.64 13.98
C GLN A 155 5.64 14.99 13.54
N GLY A 156 5.76 16.00 12.69
CA GLY A 156 7.06 16.45 12.18
C GLY A 156 6.95 17.52 11.10
N GLY A 157 8.05 17.79 10.44
CA GLY A 157 8.07 18.69 9.28
C GLY A 157 7.33 18.09 8.08
N ASN A 158 6.90 18.95 7.15
CA ASN A 158 6.11 18.53 5.98
C ASN A 158 6.80 17.46 5.13
N GLU A 159 8.14 17.49 5.01
CA GLU A 159 8.89 16.47 4.26
C GLU A 159 8.78 15.08 4.91
N TYR A 160 8.82 15.04 6.25
CA TYR A 160 8.64 13.79 7.00
C TYR A 160 7.23 13.24 6.85
N ILE A 161 6.23 14.09 6.94
CA ILE A 161 4.82 13.72 6.78
C ILE A 161 4.55 13.25 5.34
N ASP A 162 5.06 13.95 4.32
CA ASP A 162 4.93 13.55 2.90
C ASP A 162 5.52 12.15 2.64
N LYS A 163 6.69 11.87 3.21
CA LYS A 163 7.30 10.54 3.18
C LYS A 163 6.35 9.48 3.74
N LEU A 164 5.75 9.73 4.91
CA LEU A 164 4.86 8.76 5.55
C LEU A 164 3.56 8.57 4.75
N ILE A 165 2.96 9.65 4.26
CA ILE A 165 1.76 9.56 3.40
C ILE A 165 2.06 8.68 2.17
N GLN A 166 3.23 8.83 1.55
CA GLN A 166 3.59 8.01 0.39
C GLN A 166 3.95 6.57 0.75
N SER A 167 4.56 6.34 1.92
CA SER A 167 4.90 4.99 2.39
C SER A 167 3.68 4.18 2.81
N PHE A 168 2.74 4.82 3.49
CA PHE A 168 1.49 4.20 3.96
C PHE A 168 0.41 4.19 2.89
N ASN A 169 0.52 5.06 1.88
CA ASN A 169 -0.37 5.17 0.72
C ASN A 169 -1.86 5.12 1.10
N PRO A 170 -2.36 6.08 1.88
CA PRO A 170 -3.73 6.04 2.38
C PRO A 170 -4.76 6.13 1.26
N SER A 171 -5.85 5.38 1.39
CA SER A 171 -6.97 5.40 0.45
C SER A 171 -7.84 6.65 0.59
N GLU A 172 -7.77 7.30 1.75
CA GLU A 172 -8.50 8.54 2.05
C GLU A 172 -7.71 9.39 3.04
N VAL A 173 -7.77 10.71 2.89
CA VAL A 173 -7.10 11.68 3.76
C VAL A 173 -8.10 12.69 4.31
N LEU A 174 -8.10 12.84 5.63
CA LEU A 174 -8.88 13.85 6.34
C LEU A 174 -8.02 15.10 6.57
N CYS A 175 -8.55 16.27 6.31
CA CYS A 175 -7.88 17.52 6.65
C CYS A 175 -8.87 18.63 7.03
N GLN A 176 -8.36 19.70 7.61
CA GLN A 176 -9.14 20.90 7.94
C GLN A 176 -9.65 21.56 6.65
N ARG A 177 -10.90 22.02 6.65
CA ARG A 177 -11.55 22.65 5.50
C ARG A 177 -10.77 23.90 5.00
N ASN A 178 -10.32 24.73 5.92
CA ASN A 178 -9.55 25.94 5.63
C ASN A 178 -8.10 25.63 5.16
N LYS A 179 -7.59 24.44 5.41
CA LYS A 179 -6.24 23.99 5.04
C LYS A 179 -6.18 23.13 3.79
N ARG A 180 -7.32 22.82 3.17
CA ARG A 180 -7.36 21.95 1.96
C ARG A 180 -6.43 22.44 0.85
N LYS A 181 -6.41 23.75 0.58
CA LYS A 181 -5.55 24.30 -0.46
C LYS A 181 -4.07 24.14 -0.12
N GLU A 182 -3.69 24.46 1.10
CA GLU A 182 -2.32 24.28 1.61
C GLU A 182 -1.91 22.79 1.59
N PHE A 183 -2.82 21.90 1.92
CA PHE A 183 -2.58 20.44 1.83
C PHE A 183 -2.25 20.01 0.40
N VAL A 184 -3.06 20.45 -0.59
CA VAL A 184 -2.85 20.10 -2.00
C VAL A 184 -1.54 20.68 -2.53
N GLU A 185 -1.21 21.92 -2.17
CA GLU A 185 0.05 22.59 -2.54
C GLU A 185 1.28 21.87 -1.94
N THR A 186 1.14 21.29 -0.73
CA THR A 186 2.26 20.64 -0.01
C THR A 186 2.42 19.16 -0.38
N PHE A 187 1.31 18.39 -0.44
CA PHE A 187 1.33 16.93 -0.55
C PHE A 187 0.78 16.42 -1.90
N GLY A 188 0.20 17.31 -2.72
CA GLY A 188 -0.38 16.97 -4.01
C GLY A 188 -1.89 16.68 -3.97
N ASP A 189 -2.50 16.54 -5.15
CA ASP A 189 -3.96 16.41 -5.37
C ASP A 189 -4.43 14.97 -5.65
N LYS A 190 -3.51 14.01 -5.66
CA LYS A 190 -3.80 12.60 -6.03
C LYS A 190 -4.62 11.83 -5.00
N TYR A 191 -4.82 12.39 -3.80
CA TYR A 191 -5.48 11.72 -2.69
C TYR A 191 -6.98 12.00 -2.69
N PHE A 192 -7.75 11.03 -2.22
CA PHE A 192 -9.16 11.25 -1.91
C PHE A 192 -9.27 12.04 -0.60
N ILE A 193 -9.64 13.34 -0.71
CA ILE A 193 -9.61 14.27 0.43
C ILE A 193 -10.99 14.51 0.97
N THR A 194 -11.17 14.24 2.27
CA THR A 194 -12.36 14.60 3.05
C THR A 194 -12.02 15.73 4.00
N VAL A 195 -12.87 16.74 4.08
CA VAL A 195 -12.61 17.94 4.88
C VAL A 195 -13.61 18.07 6.02
N PHE A 196 -13.10 18.51 7.17
CA PHE A 196 -13.88 18.85 8.36
C PHE A 196 -13.66 20.28 8.80
N ASP A 197 -14.59 20.78 9.59
CA ASP A 197 -14.49 22.09 10.21
C ASP A 197 -13.42 22.10 11.30
N ASP A 198 -12.83 23.25 11.57
CA ASP A 198 -11.63 23.42 12.40
C ASP A 198 -11.80 22.94 13.84
N TRP A 199 -13.04 22.95 14.37
CA TRP A 199 -13.30 22.51 15.75
C TRP A 199 -13.00 21.03 16.00
N VAL A 200 -13.06 20.19 14.95
CA VAL A 200 -12.69 18.76 15.03
C VAL A 200 -11.19 18.59 15.26
N PHE A 201 -10.39 19.56 14.80
CA PHE A 201 -8.93 19.57 14.92
C PHE A 201 -8.46 20.45 16.09
N THR A 202 -9.06 20.28 17.25
CA THR A 202 -8.63 20.97 18.48
C THR A 202 -8.09 20.00 19.50
N ASP A 203 -7.14 20.42 20.31
CA ASP A 203 -6.47 19.59 21.30
C ASP A 203 -7.44 19.03 22.33
N ASP A 204 -8.27 19.90 22.92
CA ASP A 204 -9.25 19.52 23.95
C ASP A 204 -10.22 18.46 23.41
N TYR A 205 -10.73 18.64 22.18
CA TYR A 205 -11.66 17.70 21.56
C TYR A 205 -10.99 16.36 21.27
N ALA A 206 -9.77 16.39 20.73
CA ALA A 206 -9.03 15.18 20.41
C ALA A 206 -8.70 14.35 21.65
N HIS A 207 -8.25 15.01 22.74
CA HIS A 207 -8.02 14.35 24.00
C HIS A 207 -9.30 13.74 24.60
N ASP A 208 -10.43 14.45 24.57
CA ASP A 208 -11.69 13.97 25.09
C ASP A 208 -12.21 12.75 24.31
N ILE A 209 -12.21 12.79 22.98
CA ILE A 209 -12.68 11.67 22.15
C ILE A 209 -11.79 10.43 22.27
N LEU A 210 -10.46 10.59 22.30
CA LEU A 210 -9.52 9.48 22.43
C LEU A 210 -9.53 8.86 23.82
N THR A 211 -9.56 9.65 24.90
CA THR A 211 -9.65 9.12 26.27
C THR A 211 -10.97 8.39 26.51
N ARG A 212 -12.04 8.87 25.93
CA ARG A 212 -13.35 8.20 25.96
C ARG A 212 -13.32 6.90 25.17
N HIS A 213 -12.75 6.89 23.97
CA HIS A 213 -12.62 5.70 23.14
C HIS A 213 -11.79 4.60 23.82
N PHE A 214 -10.61 4.94 24.34
CA PHE A 214 -9.74 3.96 25.02
C PHE A 214 -10.14 3.68 26.49
N ASN A 215 -11.22 4.25 26.96
CA ASN A 215 -11.69 4.15 28.35
C ASN A 215 -10.57 4.40 29.36
N THR A 216 -9.83 5.50 29.18
CA THR A 216 -8.67 5.90 30.00
C THR A 216 -8.82 7.33 30.47
N THR A 217 -8.12 7.70 31.55
CA THR A 217 -8.08 9.06 32.04
C THR A 217 -6.96 9.91 31.43
N SER A 218 -6.01 9.27 30.71
CA SER A 218 -4.86 9.94 30.11
C SER A 218 -4.28 9.09 28.97
N LEU A 219 -3.72 9.74 27.98
CA LEU A 219 -3.03 9.09 26.86
C LEU A 219 -1.58 8.69 27.17
N LYS A 220 -1.07 9.01 28.37
CA LYS A 220 0.32 8.71 28.80
C LYS A 220 0.71 7.25 28.66
N GLY A 221 -0.23 6.33 28.91
CA GLY A 221 0.00 4.90 28.78
C GLY A 221 0.36 4.44 27.35
N PHE A 222 -0.01 5.21 26.33
CA PHE A 222 0.36 4.97 24.93
C PHE A 222 1.71 5.61 24.54
N GLY A 223 2.30 6.45 25.40
CA GLY A 223 3.57 7.12 25.16
C GLY A 223 3.50 8.16 24.02
N VAL A 224 2.37 8.83 23.86
CA VAL A 224 2.10 9.78 22.76
C VAL A 224 2.03 11.25 23.20
N ASP A 225 2.24 11.55 24.47
CA ASP A 225 2.10 12.91 25.02
C ASP A 225 3.02 13.95 24.34
N ASP A 226 4.16 13.53 23.82
CA ASP A 226 5.10 14.40 23.09
C ASP A 226 4.66 14.72 21.66
N PHE A 227 3.49 14.22 21.24
CA PHE A 227 2.97 14.34 19.88
C PHE A 227 1.61 15.07 19.82
N PRO A 228 1.47 16.30 20.33
CA PRO A 228 0.17 16.99 20.42
C PRO A 228 -0.52 17.13 19.05
N GLN A 229 0.20 17.46 17.98
CA GLN A 229 -0.40 17.57 16.65
C GLN A 229 -0.82 16.19 16.10
N GLY A 230 -0.08 15.13 16.43
CA GLY A 230 -0.44 13.75 16.11
C GLY A 230 -1.70 13.30 16.87
N ILE A 231 -1.87 13.71 18.13
CA ILE A 231 -3.08 13.44 18.92
C ILE A 231 -4.30 14.11 18.28
N VAL A 232 -4.17 15.37 17.85
CA VAL A 232 -5.25 16.08 17.16
C VAL A 232 -5.66 15.34 15.89
N ALA A 233 -4.69 14.89 15.10
CA ALA A 233 -4.95 14.09 13.91
C ALA A 233 -5.64 12.76 14.25
N ALA A 234 -5.18 12.05 15.29
CA ALA A 234 -5.80 10.80 15.73
C ALA A 234 -7.24 10.99 16.21
N GLY A 235 -7.52 12.04 16.98
CA GLY A 235 -8.87 12.39 17.43
C GLY A 235 -9.83 12.65 16.28
N SER A 236 -9.37 13.33 15.22
CA SER A 236 -10.17 13.58 14.02
C SER A 236 -10.46 12.29 13.22
N ALA A 237 -9.56 11.31 13.23
CA ALA A 237 -9.80 9.99 12.62
C ALA A 237 -10.92 9.22 13.34
N ILE A 238 -10.91 9.19 14.68
CA ILE A 238 -11.98 8.57 15.48
C ILE A 238 -13.31 9.32 15.29
N HIS A 239 -13.29 10.67 15.27
CA HIS A 239 -14.48 11.46 14.96
C HIS A 239 -15.12 11.06 13.63
N TYR A 240 -14.30 10.88 12.59
CA TYR A 240 -14.78 10.45 11.27
C TYR A 240 -15.49 9.10 11.30
N LEU A 241 -15.00 8.14 12.08
CA LEU A 241 -15.68 6.85 12.22
C LEU A 241 -17.09 7.01 12.82
N HIS A 242 -17.26 7.85 13.82
CA HIS A 242 -18.59 8.13 14.38
C HIS A 242 -19.50 8.85 13.36
N GLU A 243 -18.98 9.81 12.58
CA GLU A 243 -19.75 10.48 11.53
C GLU A 243 -20.17 9.52 10.41
N THR A 244 -19.37 8.52 10.12
CA THR A 244 -19.67 7.48 9.12
C THR A 244 -20.55 6.34 9.66
N GLN A 245 -21.11 6.49 10.87
CA GLN A 245 -21.97 5.53 11.56
C GLN A 245 -21.25 4.21 11.91
N HIS A 246 -19.95 4.28 12.17
CA HIS A 246 -19.16 3.16 12.66
C HIS A 246 -18.99 3.30 14.18
N ASP A 247 -20.02 2.93 14.95
CA ASP A 247 -20.03 3.11 16.41
C ASP A 247 -19.36 1.95 17.17
N LYS A 248 -19.28 0.77 16.56
CA LYS A 248 -18.65 -0.42 17.18
C LYS A 248 -17.17 -0.48 16.87
N ILE A 249 -16.37 0.42 17.43
CA ILE A 249 -14.94 0.54 17.16
C ILE A 249 -14.05 0.12 18.35
N ASP A 250 -14.62 -0.57 19.34
CA ASP A 250 -13.90 -1.01 20.56
C ASP A 250 -12.74 -1.97 20.28
N TYR A 251 -12.69 -2.57 19.08
CA TYR A 251 -11.56 -3.39 18.63
C TYR A 251 -10.31 -2.58 18.26
N ILE A 252 -10.41 -1.26 18.11
CA ILE A 252 -9.24 -0.37 18.01
C ILE A 252 -8.70 -0.17 19.43
N THR A 253 -7.89 -1.13 19.89
CA THR A 253 -7.48 -1.23 21.30
C THR A 253 -6.18 -0.51 21.62
N SER A 254 -5.44 -0.06 20.61
CA SER A 254 -4.11 0.52 20.79
C SER A 254 -3.87 1.70 19.87
N LEU A 255 -3.06 2.64 20.34
CA LEU A 255 -2.55 3.77 19.59
C LEU A 255 -1.03 3.76 19.68
N SER A 256 -0.35 3.61 18.54
CA SER A 256 1.09 3.47 18.47
C SER A 256 1.73 4.72 17.86
N ARG A 257 2.87 5.16 18.42
CA ARG A 257 3.63 6.26 17.81
C ARG A 257 4.61 5.75 16.76
N ILE A 258 4.80 6.52 15.69
CA ILE A 258 5.92 6.36 14.77
C ILE A 258 6.98 7.40 15.18
N ASP A 259 8.08 6.93 15.74
CA ASP A 259 9.16 7.79 16.18
C ASP A 259 10.22 7.89 15.06
N GLU A 260 10.41 9.08 14.51
CA GLU A 260 11.40 9.36 13.46
C GLU A 260 12.82 8.92 13.86
N GLY A 261 13.14 9.04 15.15
CA GLY A 261 14.42 8.63 15.71
C GLY A 261 14.73 7.14 15.59
N GLN A 262 13.73 6.27 15.50
CA GLN A 262 13.90 4.82 15.50
C GLN A 262 14.09 4.21 14.12
N PHE A 263 13.75 4.91 13.05
CA PHE A 263 13.75 4.37 11.68
C PHE A 263 14.68 5.11 10.75
N VAL A 264 15.19 4.40 9.75
CA VAL A 264 15.98 4.98 8.67
C VAL A 264 15.12 5.96 7.88
N TRP A 265 15.65 7.13 7.63
CA TRP A 265 15.01 8.09 6.74
C TRP A 265 15.16 7.64 5.28
N LEU A 266 14.01 7.44 4.64
CA LEU A 266 13.91 7.23 3.20
C LEU A 266 12.99 8.33 2.67
N ASP A 267 13.47 9.20 1.80
CA ASP A 267 12.60 10.19 1.17
C ASP A 267 11.72 9.54 0.07
N LYS A 268 10.74 10.29 -0.40
CA LYS A 268 9.80 9.84 -1.44
C LYS A 268 10.50 9.41 -2.73
N PHE A 269 11.58 10.09 -3.06
CA PHE A 269 12.35 9.82 -4.26
C PHE A 269 13.11 8.50 -4.11
N THR A 270 13.70 8.25 -2.94
CA THR A 270 14.40 7.01 -2.62
C THR A 270 13.49 5.79 -2.67
N ILE A 271 12.27 5.86 -2.08
CA ILE A 271 11.30 4.77 -2.14
C ILE A 271 10.95 4.42 -3.59
N ARG A 272 10.71 5.43 -4.42
CA ARG A 272 10.41 5.28 -5.85
C ARG A 272 11.63 4.79 -6.64
N ASN A 273 12.79 5.43 -6.47
CA ASN A 273 13.99 5.14 -7.26
C ASN A 273 14.58 3.76 -6.96
N LEU A 274 14.43 3.25 -5.75
CA LEU A 274 14.79 1.89 -5.37
C LEU A 274 13.71 0.85 -5.70
N GLU A 275 12.53 1.29 -6.18
CA GLU A 275 11.40 0.43 -6.51
C GLU A 275 11.06 -0.54 -5.35
N LEU A 276 10.90 0.02 -4.14
CA LEU A 276 10.73 -0.79 -2.94
C LEU A 276 9.38 -1.49 -2.90
N LEU A 277 8.28 -0.74 -3.11
CA LEU A 277 6.90 -1.19 -2.95
C LEU A 277 6.09 -1.14 -4.24
N ASN A 278 6.32 -0.11 -5.06
CA ASN A 278 5.57 0.16 -6.29
C ASN A 278 6.53 0.54 -7.42
N THR A 279 6.13 0.25 -8.65
CA THR A 279 6.83 0.68 -9.86
C THR A 279 5.82 1.21 -10.88
N PRO A 280 6.15 2.29 -11.63
CA PRO A 280 5.28 2.78 -12.69
C PRO A 280 5.22 1.83 -13.91
N ASN A 281 6.17 0.91 -14.03
CA ASN A 281 6.23 -0.06 -15.11
C ASN A 281 5.57 -1.37 -14.70
N SER A 282 4.43 -1.71 -15.30
CA SER A 282 3.64 -2.91 -15.00
C SER A 282 4.40 -4.24 -15.19
N ASN A 283 5.45 -4.25 -15.98
CA ASN A 283 6.27 -5.45 -16.23
C ASN A 283 7.50 -5.54 -15.31
N ALA A 284 7.82 -4.50 -14.55
CA ALA A 284 8.93 -4.52 -13.61
C ALA A 284 8.52 -5.18 -12.29
N LYS A 285 9.51 -5.73 -11.58
CA LYS A 285 9.35 -6.28 -10.23
C LYS A 285 9.98 -5.35 -9.22
N THR A 286 9.28 -5.15 -8.12
CA THR A 286 9.77 -4.37 -6.98
C THR A 286 10.53 -5.24 -5.99
N LEU A 287 11.19 -4.63 -5.00
CA LEU A 287 11.82 -5.39 -3.93
C LEU A 287 10.80 -6.26 -3.20
N ILE A 288 9.63 -5.73 -2.86
CA ILE A 288 8.59 -6.49 -2.13
C ILE A 288 8.11 -7.71 -2.94
N ASP A 289 7.99 -7.63 -4.26
CA ASP A 289 7.58 -8.78 -5.09
C ASP A 289 8.55 -9.96 -5.01
N ILE A 290 9.82 -9.66 -4.73
CA ILE A 290 10.87 -10.68 -4.62
C ILE A 290 10.98 -11.21 -3.19
N VAL A 291 10.94 -10.33 -2.19
CA VAL A 291 11.19 -10.70 -0.80
C VAL A 291 9.93 -11.11 -0.03
N ASP A 292 8.73 -10.88 -0.56
CA ASP A 292 7.50 -11.35 0.07
C ASP A 292 7.18 -12.79 -0.36
N LYS A 293 7.56 -13.72 0.50
CA LYS A 293 7.18 -15.15 0.46
C LYS A 293 6.46 -15.54 1.75
N THR A 294 5.92 -14.56 2.46
CA THR A 294 5.06 -14.77 3.62
C THR A 294 3.84 -15.60 3.23
N VAL A 295 3.36 -16.42 4.15
CA VAL A 295 2.23 -17.34 3.91
C VAL A 295 0.92 -16.82 4.49
N SER A 296 0.96 -15.74 5.26
CA SER A 296 -0.23 -15.05 5.79
C SER A 296 -0.37 -13.64 5.23
N PRO A 297 -1.60 -13.14 5.01
CA PRO A 297 -1.83 -11.74 4.64
C PRO A 297 -1.28 -10.74 5.67
N MET A 298 -1.38 -11.07 6.96
CA MET A 298 -0.86 -10.27 8.07
C MET A 298 0.67 -10.10 7.98
N GLY A 299 1.39 -11.18 7.69
CA GLY A 299 2.83 -11.16 7.47
C GLY A 299 3.22 -10.27 6.29
N SER A 300 2.48 -10.35 5.18
CA SER A 300 2.73 -9.51 4.00
C SER A 300 2.54 -8.01 4.31
N ARG A 301 1.47 -7.63 5.01
CA ARG A 301 1.25 -6.25 5.47
C ARG A 301 2.37 -5.75 6.38
N LEU A 302 2.77 -6.56 7.33
CA LEU A 302 3.87 -6.22 8.24
C LEU A 302 5.21 -6.08 7.51
N LEU A 303 5.51 -6.96 6.56
CA LEU A 303 6.74 -6.93 5.77
C LEU A 303 6.84 -5.64 4.93
N ARG A 304 5.75 -5.21 4.30
CA ARG A 304 5.68 -3.92 3.58
C ARG A 304 6.05 -2.76 4.51
N ARG A 305 5.50 -2.76 5.71
CA ARG A 305 5.81 -1.73 6.74
C ARG A 305 7.27 -1.78 7.17
N TRP A 306 7.84 -2.97 7.39
CA TRP A 306 9.24 -3.10 7.76
C TRP A 306 10.21 -2.60 6.68
N ILE A 307 9.88 -2.79 5.40
CA ILE A 307 10.67 -2.26 4.27
C ILE A 307 10.57 -0.73 4.21
N SER A 308 9.39 -0.17 4.49
CA SER A 308 9.19 1.29 4.51
C SER A 308 9.83 1.98 5.71
N LEU A 309 9.98 1.26 6.81
CA LEU A 309 10.49 1.74 8.10
C LEU A 309 11.62 0.83 8.61
N PRO A 310 12.82 0.82 7.95
CA PRO A 310 13.96 0.03 8.41
C PRO A 310 14.46 0.55 9.76
N LEU A 311 14.97 -0.33 10.61
CA LEU A 311 15.38 -0.01 11.97
C LEU A 311 16.74 0.70 12.02
N LYS A 312 16.90 1.60 13.01
CA LYS A 312 18.20 2.15 13.44
C LYS A 312 18.72 1.54 14.73
N ASN A 313 17.87 0.83 15.47
CA ASN A 313 18.26 0.21 16.74
C ASN A 313 18.95 -1.13 16.47
N LYS A 314 20.22 -1.23 16.89
CA LYS A 314 21.07 -2.39 16.70
C LYS A 314 20.53 -3.64 17.40
N GLU A 315 20.05 -3.48 18.63
CA GLU A 315 19.57 -4.58 19.47
C GLU A 315 18.33 -5.23 18.83
N GLN A 316 17.40 -4.41 18.30
CA GLN A 316 16.21 -4.90 17.60
C GLN A 316 16.58 -5.60 16.29
N ILE A 317 17.53 -5.07 15.53
CA ILE A 317 18.03 -5.71 14.31
C ILE A 317 18.67 -7.06 14.65
N GLN A 318 19.51 -7.10 15.68
CA GLN A 318 20.18 -8.31 16.13
C GLN A 318 19.18 -9.39 16.59
N ALA A 319 18.14 -9.00 17.33
CA ALA A 319 17.08 -9.90 17.76
C ALA A 319 16.36 -10.54 16.56
N ARG A 320 16.12 -9.77 15.47
CA ARG A 320 15.59 -10.35 14.23
C ARG A 320 16.56 -11.34 13.59
N TYR A 321 17.84 -10.99 13.49
CA TYR A 321 18.87 -11.89 12.95
C TYR A 321 18.96 -13.22 13.71
N ASP A 322 18.86 -13.20 15.02
CA ASP A 322 18.96 -14.41 15.84
C ASP A 322 17.82 -15.40 15.53
N VAL A 323 16.61 -14.88 15.29
CA VAL A 323 15.47 -15.70 14.86
C VAL A 323 15.64 -16.17 13.40
N VAL A 324 16.09 -15.28 12.50
CA VAL A 324 16.35 -15.66 11.10
C VAL A 324 17.43 -16.73 10.99
N ASP A 325 18.51 -16.64 11.81
CA ASP A 325 19.60 -17.61 11.87
C ASP A 325 19.11 -18.99 12.33
N TYR A 326 18.19 -19.04 13.31
CA TYR A 326 17.54 -20.28 13.70
C TYR A 326 16.84 -20.94 12.51
N PHE A 327 16.01 -20.21 11.78
CA PHE A 327 15.30 -20.74 10.62
C PHE A 327 16.25 -21.08 9.46
N TYR A 328 17.28 -20.29 9.23
CA TYR A 328 18.29 -20.56 8.22
C TYR A 328 19.01 -21.89 8.45
N LYS A 329 19.30 -22.23 9.73
CA LYS A 329 19.95 -23.48 10.11
C LYS A 329 18.99 -24.68 10.16
N ASN A 330 17.69 -24.44 10.39
CA ASN A 330 16.67 -25.46 10.60
C ASN A 330 15.62 -25.47 9.48
N ARG A 331 15.95 -26.06 8.34
CA ARG A 331 15.06 -26.09 7.17
C ARG A 331 13.70 -26.70 7.46
N ASP A 332 13.65 -27.78 8.24
CA ASP A 332 12.41 -28.48 8.60
C ASP A 332 11.50 -27.58 9.45
N ALA A 333 12.08 -26.71 10.29
CA ALA A 333 11.31 -25.75 11.07
C ALA A 333 10.60 -24.75 10.15
N ILE A 334 11.24 -24.26 9.07
CA ILE A 334 10.60 -23.34 8.11
C ILE A 334 9.29 -23.94 7.59
N SER A 335 9.34 -25.17 7.05
CA SER A 335 8.17 -25.83 6.46
C SER A 335 7.04 -26.02 7.48
N LYS A 336 7.38 -26.45 8.68
CA LYS A 336 6.42 -26.68 9.77
C LYS A 336 5.75 -25.38 10.21
N PHE A 337 6.52 -24.28 10.36
CA PHE A 337 5.96 -22.99 10.72
C PHE A 337 5.10 -22.42 9.60
N GLN A 338 5.56 -22.47 8.35
CA GLN A 338 4.77 -22.00 7.19
C GLN A 338 3.44 -22.73 7.06
N GLU A 339 3.42 -24.06 7.26
CA GLU A 339 2.19 -24.85 7.24
C GLU A 339 1.20 -24.36 8.31
N ALA A 340 1.62 -24.22 9.56
CA ALA A 340 0.77 -23.76 10.65
C ALA A 340 0.29 -22.32 10.42
N ILE A 341 1.19 -21.39 10.05
CA ILE A 341 0.86 -20.00 9.80
C ILE A 341 -0.13 -19.85 8.65
N SER A 342 0.03 -20.63 7.57
CA SER A 342 -0.90 -20.58 6.42
C SER A 342 -2.33 -20.91 6.81
N GLN A 343 -2.53 -21.77 7.83
CA GLN A 343 -3.85 -22.15 8.33
C GLN A 343 -4.44 -21.14 9.33
N VAL A 344 -3.63 -20.24 9.89
CA VAL A 344 -4.15 -19.12 10.71
C VAL A 344 -4.98 -18.16 9.84
N GLY A 345 -4.58 -17.94 8.59
CA GLY A 345 -5.27 -17.03 7.68
C GLY A 345 -5.13 -15.55 8.05
N ASP A 346 -6.16 -14.75 7.81
CA ASP A 346 -6.19 -13.31 8.14
C ASP A 346 -6.93 -13.05 9.45
N LEU A 347 -6.29 -13.42 10.55
CA LEU A 347 -6.90 -13.30 11.88
C LEU A 347 -7.13 -11.84 12.31
N GLU A 348 -6.31 -10.89 11.86
CA GLU A 348 -6.49 -9.46 12.13
C GLU A 348 -7.85 -8.98 11.60
N ARG A 349 -8.17 -9.27 10.35
CA ARG A 349 -9.45 -8.86 9.73
C ARG A 349 -10.63 -9.67 10.28
N LEU A 350 -10.42 -10.95 10.58
CA LEU A 350 -11.47 -11.79 11.15
C LEU A 350 -11.92 -11.29 12.53
N ILE A 351 -10.97 -10.92 13.39
CA ILE A 351 -11.33 -10.48 14.75
C ILE A 351 -12.00 -9.09 14.75
N SER A 352 -11.65 -8.23 13.80
CA SER A 352 -12.36 -6.96 13.59
C SER A 352 -13.81 -7.19 13.18
N LYS A 353 -14.08 -8.16 12.27
CA LYS A 353 -15.47 -8.56 11.91
C LYS A 353 -16.25 -9.12 13.10
N VAL A 354 -15.60 -9.86 14.00
CA VAL A 354 -16.23 -10.36 15.24
C VAL A 354 -16.71 -9.19 16.10
N SER A 355 -15.86 -8.20 16.31
CA SER A 355 -16.21 -7.01 17.12
C SER A 355 -17.36 -6.21 16.55
N LEU A 356 -17.43 -6.14 15.21
CA LEU A 356 -18.50 -5.48 14.48
C LEU A 356 -19.81 -6.30 14.43
N ALA A 357 -19.80 -7.55 14.93
CA ALA A 357 -20.87 -8.54 14.75
C ALA A 357 -21.22 -8.77 13.26
N ARG A 358 -20.23 -8.66 12.37
CA ARG A 358 -20.36 -8.92 10.92
C ARG A 358 -19.75 -10.26 10.50
N VAL A 359 -19.28 -11.05 11.46
CA VAL A 359 -18.73 -12.39 11.25
C VAL A 359 -19.86 -13.38 10.97
N ASN A 360 -19.62 -14.29 10.04
CA ASN A 360 -20.54 -15.41 9.79
C ASN A 360 -20.08 -16.69 10.52
N PRO A 361 -20.95 -17.74 10.63
CA PRO A 361 -20.60 -18.96 11.37
C PRO A 361 -19.33 -19.67 10.88
N ARG A 362 -19.06 -19.67 9.58
CA ARG A 362 -17.81 -20.26 9.03
C ARG A 362 -16.57 -19.45 9.38
N GLU A 363 -16.68 -18.12 9.33
CA GLU A 363 -15.59 -17.24 9.73
C GLU A 363 -15.31 -17.37 11.23
N LEU A 364 -16.34 -17.54 12.07
CA LEU A 364 -16.15 -17.78 13.50
C LEU A 364 -15.44 -19.12 13.77
N LEU A 365 -15.79 -20.19 13.04
CA LEU A 365 -15.03 -21.45 13.08
C LEU A 365 -13.58 -21.28 12.61
N GLN A 366 -13.35 -20.39 11.64
CA GLN A 366 -11.98 -20.10 11.19
C GLN A 366 -11.17 -19.41 12.28
N VAL A 367 -11.78 -18.53 13.10
CA VAL A 367 -11.13 -17.98 14.31
C VAL A 367 -10.69 -19.12 15.25
N ALA A 368 -11.58 -20.08 15.54
CA ALA A 368 -11.23 -21.20 16.41
C ALA A 368 -10.11 -22.07 15.84
N ARG A 369 -10.11 -22.33 14.53
CA ARG A 369 -9.03 -23.07 13.83
C ARG A 369 -7.71 -22.29 13.86
N ALA A 370 -7.77 -20.96 13.68
CA ALA A 370 -6.60 -20.10 13.80
C ALA A 370 -5.97 -20.20 15.20
N LEU A 371 -6.78 -20.17 16.25
CA LEU A 371 -6.34 -20.31 17.63
C LEU A 371 -5.72 -21.71 17.91
N GLU A 372 -6.21 -22.79 17.27
CA GLU A 372 -5.55 -24.11 17.31
C GLU A 372 -4.16 -24.07 16.68
N GLN A 373 -4.02 -23.41 15.55
CA GLN A 373 -2.71 -23.27 14.91
C GLN A 373 -1.75 -22.43 15.73
N ILE A 374 -2.26 -21.41 16.42
CA ILE A 374 -1.46 -20.60 17.37
C ILE A 374 -0.94 -21.44 18.52
N GLU A 375 -1.74 -22.39 19.05
CA GLU A 375 -1.25 -23.38 20.04
C GLU A 375 -0.07 -24.20 19.48
N ILE A 376 -0.21 -24.72 18.25
CA ILE A 376 0.85 -25.48 17.58
C ILE A 376 2.10 -24.63 17.39
N ILE A 377 1.96 -23.38 16.95
CA ILE A 377 3.07 -22.42 16.78
C ILE A 377 3.75 -22.18 18.14
N ARG A 378 2.96 -21.97 19.19
CA ARG A 378 3.46 -21.76 20.56
C ARG A 378 4.29 -22.93 21.07
N GLU A 379 3.80 -24.16 20.93
CA GLU A 379 4.54 -25.37 21.33
C GLU A 379 5.84 -25.52 20.52
N ARG A 380 5.82 -25.29 19.21
CA ARG A 380 7.03 -25.29 18.38
C ARG A 380 8.04 -24.23 18.80
N CYS A 381 7.57 -23.05 19.22
CA CYS A 381 8.45 -22.02 19.77
C CYS A 381 9.10 -22.46 21.11
N LYS A 382 8.37 -23.16 21.99
CA LYS A 382 8.89 -23.72 23.23
C LYS A 382 9.96 -24.77 23.03
N GLU A 383 9.77 -25.64 22.03
CA GLU A 383 10.68 -26.74 21.68
C GLU A 383 11.99 -26.23 21.02
N SER A 384 12.01 -24.99 20.55
CA SER A 384 13.20 -24.38 19.94
C SER A 384 14.37 -24.34 20.94
N ASP A 385 15.59 -24.44 20.44
CA ASP A 385 16.83 -24.21 21.20
C ASP A 385 17.26 -22.72 21.24
N ASN A 386 16.51 -21.84 20.56
CA ASN A 386 16.78 -20.40 20.43
C ASN A 386 15.92 -19.58 21.40
N ASP A 387 16.54 -18.80 22.27
CA ASP A 387 15.83 -18.02 23.29
C ASP A 387 14.95 -16.91 22.68
N SER A 388 15.36 -16.32 21.57
CA SER A 388 14.55 -15.31 20.87
C SER A 388 13.28 -15.93 20.28
N VAL A 389 13.34 -17.17 19.77
CA VAL A 389 12.15 -17.91 19.31
C VAL A 389 11.29 -18.33 20.51
N LYS A 390 11.88 -18.82 21.62
CA LYS A 390 11.13 -19.14 22.84
C LYS A 390 10.37 -17.95 23.42
N SER A 391 10.89 -16.74 23.27
CA SER A 391 10.22 -15.53 23.77
C SER A 391 8.83 -15.32 23.15
N PHE A 392 8.59 -15.77 21.93
CA PHE A 392 7.25 -15.71 21.31
C PHE A 392 6.26 -16.64 22.03
N ALA A 393 6.70 -17.81 22.47
CA ALA A 393 5.84 -18.77 23.18
C ALA A 393 5.24 -18.20 24.46
N ASN A 394 5.99 -17.33 25.15
CA ASN A 394 5.55 -16.71 26.40
C ASN A 394 4.51 -15.60 26.18
N GLN A 395 4.41 -15.08 24.97
CA GLN A 395 3.51 -13.98 24.60
C GLN A 395 2.25 -14.49 23.91
N LEU A 396 2.31 -15.65 23.20
CA LEU A 396 1.19 -16.25 22.51
C LEU A 396 0.16 -16.81 23.49
N ASN A 397 -1.11 -16.45 23.27
CA ASN A 397 -2.25 -16.89 24.08
C ASN A 397 -3.32 -17.57 23.19
N PRO A 398 -3.36 -18.89 23.09
CA PRO A 398 -4.31 -19.63 22.24
C PRO A 398 -5.79 -19.47 22.63
N CYS A 399 -6.11 -18.66 23.61
CA CYS A 399 -7.47 -18.36 24.08
C CYS A 399 -8.36 -19.63 24.20
N GLU A 400 -7.86 -20.67 24.88
CA GLU A 400 -8.45 -22.02 24.93
C GLU A 400 -9.95 -22.02 25.25
N SER A 401 -10.38 -21.24 26.25
CA SER A 401 -11.79 -21.21 26.69
C SER A 401 -12.76 -20.81 25.58
N ILE A 402 -12.47 -19.76 24.85
CA ILE A 402 -13.31 -19.31 23.75
C ILE A 402 -13.18 -20.21 22.51
N ARG A 403 -11.97 -20.70 22.25
CA ARG A 403 -11.71 -21.66 21.16
C ARG A 403 -12.57 -22.90 21.30
N GLU A 404 -12.56 -23.56 22.48
CA GLU A 404 -13.35 -24.75 22.73
C GLU A 404 -14.86 -24.45 22.73
N ARG A 405 -15.26 -23.27 23.22
CA ARG A 405 -16.66 -22.85 23.18
C ARG A 405 -17.16 -22.70 21.74
N ILE A 406 -16.42 -22.03 20.85
CA ILE A 406 -16.80 -21.90 19.44
C ILE A 406 -16.93 -23.27 18.78
N LYS A 407 -15.97 -24.18 19.00
CA LYS A 407 -15.96 -25.54 18.43
C LYS A 407 -17.12 -26.39 18.91
N LYS A 408 -17.54 -26.20 20.16
CA LYS A 408 -18.67 -26.92 20.75
C LYS A 408 -20.02 -26.40 20.25
N GLU A 409 -20.17 -25.07 20.14
CA GLU A 409 -21.44 -24.42 19.87
C GLU A 409 -21.76 -24.29 18.38
N ILE A 410 -20.74 -24.22 17.49
CA ILE A 410 -20.95 -24.12 16.04
C ILE A 410 -20.72 -25.48 15.35
N ARG A 411 -21.60 -25.83 14.45
CA ARG A 411 -21.49 -27.03 13.62
C ARG A 411 -20.31 -26.90 12.64
N GLN A 412 -19.54 -27.98 12.45
CA GLN A 412 -18.38 -27.98 11.53
C GLN A 412 -18.78 -27.75 10.06
N ASP A 413 -19.99 -28.11 9.69
CA ASP A 413 -20.60 -27.94 8.36
C ASP A 413 -21.52 -26.71 8.26
N ALA A 414 -21.38 -25.76 9.20
CA ALA A 414 -22.22 -24.57 9.28
C ALA A 414 -22.27 -23.80 7.94
N PRO A 415 -23.43 -23.29 7.54
CA PRO A 415 -23.57 -22.46 6.35
C PRO A 415 -22.87 -21.10 6.54
N ALA A 416 -22.51 -20.43 5.44
CA ALA A 416 -21.97 -19.07 5.50
C ALA A 416 -23.03 -18.03 5.82
N MET A 417 -24.31 -18.29 5.51
CA MET A 417 -25.43 -17.38 5.77
C MET A 417 -26.25 -17.90 6.95
N THR A 418 -26.43 -17.09 7.98
CA THR A 418 -27.28 -17.40 9.13
C THR A 418 -28.73 -17.64 8.72
N SER A 419 -29.25 -16.93 7.70
CA SER A 419 -30.59 -17.10 7.16
C SER A 419 -30.90 -18.51 6.64
N LYS A 420 -29.89 -19.37 6.45
CA LYS A 420 -30.09 -20.79 6.09
C LYS A 420 -30.37 -21.68 7.29
N GLY A 421 -30.18 -21.18 8.51
CA GLY A 421 -30.32 -21.94 9.74
C GLY A 421 -29.35 -23.10 9.87
N ASN A 422 -29.51 -23.90 10.92
CA ASN A 422 -28.75 -25.13 11.18
C ASN A 422 -27.25 -24.94 11.33
N PHE A 423 -26.83 -23.87 12.01
CA PHE A 423 -25.43 -23.55 12.27
C PHE A 423 -25.01 -23.75 13.73
N ILE A 424 -25.95 -23.80 14.69
CA ILE A 424 -25.63 -24.19 16.08
C ILE A 424 -25.57 -25.73 16.19
N ALA A 425 -24.63 -26.24 16.97
CA ALA A 425 -24.49 -27.69 17.18
C ALA A 425 -25.62 -28.26 18.01
N ASP A 426 -25.87 -29.56 17.86
CA ASP A 426 -26.85 -30.28 18.69
C ASP A 426 -26.28 -30.42 20.13
N GLY A 427 -27.13 -30.35 21.15
CA GLY A 427 -26.74 -30.42 22.57
C GLY A 427 -26.25 -29.10 23.19
N VAL A 428 -26.41 -27.97 22.49
CA VAL A 428 -26.09 -26.65 23.00
C VAL A 428 -27.26 -26.03 23.80
N ASP A 429 -28.49 -26.23 23.32
CA ASP A 429 -29.71 -25.68 23.93
C ASP A 429 -30.81 -26.73 23.83
N GLU A 430 -31.41 -27.06 24.96
CA GLU A 430 -32.46 -28.14 25.04
C GLU A 430 -33.71 -27.75 24.25
N GLU A 431 -34.16 -26.50 24.30
CA GLU A 431 -35.32 -26.02 23.58
C GLU A 431 -35.08 -26.08 22.06
N LEU A 432 -33.91 -25.72 21.59
CA LEU A 432 -33.51 -25.83 20.18
C LEU A 432 -33.56 -27.27 19.70
N ASP A 433 -33.07 -28.21 20.50
CA ASP A 433 -33.05 -29.64 20.15
C ASP A 433 -34.44 -30.22 20.11
N GLU A 434 -35.31 -29.86 21.04
CA GLU A 434 -36.73 -30.26 21.05
C GLU A 434 -37.47 -29.75 19.81
N LEU A 435 -37.29 -28.47 19.43
CA LEU A 435 -37.91 -27.88 18.25
C LEU A 435 -37.40 -28.53 16.94
N ARG A 436 -36.08 -28.83 16.85
CA ARG A 436 -35.51 -29.56 15.71
C ARG A 436 -36.08 -30.97 15.59
N ASN A 437 -36.24 -31.69 16.70
CA ASN A 437 -36.87 -32.99 16.73
C ASN A 437 -38.34 -32.94 16.28
N LEU A 438 -39.08 -31.90 16.72
CA LEU A 438 -40.43 -31.64 16.28
C LEU A 438 -40.52 -31.38 14.78
N SER A 439 -39.63 -30.54 14.24
CA SER A 439 -39.55 -30.23 12.80
C SER A 439 -39.17 -31.45 11.96
N ARG A 440 -38.23 -32.31 12.42
CA ARG A 440 -37.86 -33.55 11.76
C ARG A 440 -39.02 -34.58 11.79
N SER A 441 -39.60 -34.82 12.95
CA SER A 441 -40.75 -35.71 13.08
C SER A 441 -41.97 -35.22 12.30
N GLY A 442 -42.10 -33.90 12.16
CA GLY A 442 -43.18 -33.30 11.34
C GLY A 442 -42.97 -33.57 9.84
N LYS A 443 -41.74 -33.59 9.31
CA LYS A 443 -41.46 -33.99 7.92
C LYS A 443 -41.76 -35.48 7.69
N ASP A 444 -41.41 -36.34 8.61
CA ASP A 444 -41.75 -37.77 8.55
C ASP A 444 -43.26 -38.01 8.59
N TYR A 445 -43.98 -37.19 9.40
CA TYR A 445 -45.44 -37.22 9.47
C TYR A 445 -46.10 -36.78 8.17
N LEU A 446 -45.58 -35.74 7.51
CA LEU A 446 -46.05 -35.33 6.18
C LEU A 446 -45.87 -36.44 5.13
N MET A 447 -44.77 -37.18 5.16
CA MET A 447 -44.53 -38.33 4.30
C MET A 447 -45.51 -39.49 4.66
N ASN A 448 -45.82 -39.68 5.94
CA ASN A 448 -46.82 -40.63 6.35
C ASN A 448 -48.24 -40.21 5.90
N ILE A 449 -48.64 -38.93 5.99
CA ILE A 449 -49.87 -38.41 5.39
C ILE A 449 -49.92 -38.71 3.91
N GLN A 450 -48.84 -38.39 3.16
CA GLN A 450 -48.75 -38.66 1.72
C GLN A 450 -49.02 -40.17 1.43
N ARG A 451 -48.38 -41.06 2.16
CA ARG A 451 -48.54 -42.50 1.96
C ARG A 451 -49.94 -42.95 2.31
N ARG A 452 -50.46 -42.59 3.45
CA ARG A 452 -51.82 -42.91 3.91
C ARG A 452 -52.90 -42.44 2.96
N GLU A 453 -52.78 -41.18 2.54
CA GLU A 453 -53.75 -40.58 1.59
C GLU A 453 -53.63 -41.19 0.17
N ALA A 454 -52.42 -41.53 -0.25
CA ALA A 454 -52.18 -42.25 -1.51
C ALA A 454 -52.80 -43.67 -1.49
N GLU A 455 -52.72 -44.37 -0.36
CA GLU A 455 -53.29 -45.69 -0.18
C GLU A 455 -54.83 -45.63 -0.08
N ALA A 456 -55.39 -44.63 0.67
CA ALA A 456 -56.79 -44.44 0.86
C ALA A 456 -57.53 -44.03 -0.44
N THR A 457 -56.92 -43.16 -1.23
CA THR A 457 -57.49 -42.66 -2.47
C THR A 457 -57.15 -43.45 -3.72
N GLY A 458 -56.14 -44.36 -3.64
CA GLY A 458 -55.64 -45.08 -4.76
C GLY A 458 -54.91 -44.18 -5.81
N ILE A 459 -54.38 -43.03 -5.36
CA ILE A 459 -53.67 -42.08 -6.21
C ILE A 459 -52.16 -42.31 -5.97
N SER A 460 -51.57 -43.17 -6.77
CA SER A 460 -50.14 -43.52 -6.63
C SER A 460 -49.16 -42.36 -6.96
N SER A 461 -49.61 -41.33 -7.63
CA SER A 461 -48.85 -40.17 -8.02
C SER A 461 -49.01 -38.97 -7.05
N LEU A 462 -49.64 -39.17 -5.91
CA LEU A 462 -49.86 -38.15 -4.89
C LEU A 462 -48.52 -37.63 -4.35
N LYS A 463 -48.36 -36.33 -4.32
CA LYS A 463 -47.18 -35.69 -3.75
C LYS A 463 -47.55 -34.61 -2.75
N VAL A 464 -46.80 -34.54 -1.64
CA VAL A 464 -46.86 -33.39 -0.74
C VAL A 464 -45.83 -32.38 -1.27
N GLY A 465 -46.25 -31.12 -1.39
CA GLY A 465 -45.41 -30.00 -1.77
C GLY A 465 -45.67 -28.79 -0.89
N PHE A 466 -44.76 -27.81 -0.93
CA PHE A 466 -44.88 -26.54 -0.21
C PHE A 466 -44.92 -25.36 -1.18
N ASN A 467 -45.74 -24.34 -0.86
CA ASN A 467 -45.84 -23.10 -1.62
C ASN A 467 -45.92 -21.91 -0.66
N ASN A 468 -45.10 -20.89 -0.86
CA ASN A 468 -45.02 -19.71 0.02
C ASN A 468 -46.31 -18.90 0.18
N VAL A 469 -47.33 -19.10 -0.70
CA VAL A 469 -48.58 -18.34 -0.69
C VAL A 469 -49.68 -19.05 0.12
N PHE A 470 -49.74 -20.39 0.06
CA PHE A 470 -50.80 -21.15 0.70
C PHE A 470 -50.31 -22.42 1.43
N GLY A 471 -49.02 -22.57 1.66
CA GLY A 471 -48.41 -23.58 2.52
C GLY A 471 -48.27 -24.96 1.94
N TYR A 472 -48.33 -26.00 2.77
CA TYR A 472 -48.25 -27.39 2.35
C TYR A 472 -49.52 -27.83 1.61
N TYR A 473 -49.35 -28.59 0.53
CA TYR A 473 -50.45 -29.07 -0.31
C TYR A 473 -50.20 -30.50 -0.80
N LEU A 474 -51.30 -31.17 -1.14
CA LEU A 474 -51.33 -32.43 -1.84
C LEU A 474 -51.49 -32.13 -3.34
N GLU A 475 -50.53 -32.56 -4.18
CA GLU A 475 -50.58 -32.39 -5.61
C GLU A 475 -51.10 -33.68 -6.26
N VAL A 476 -52.21 -33.57 -7.01
CA VAL A 476 -52.87 -34.64 -7.72
C VAL A 476 -52.78 -34.35 -9.21
N THR A 477 -52.32 -35.30 -10.00
CA THR A 477 -52.30 -35.16 -11.45
C THR A 477 -53.72 -35.22 -12.01
N ASN A 478 -53.95 -34.50 -13.12
CA ASN A 478 -55.30 -34.43 -13.74
C ASN A 478 -55.92 -35.81 -14.09
N THR A 479 -55.09 -36.85 -14.25
CA THR A 479 -55.48 -38.22 -14.52
C THR A 479 -56.20 -38.88 -13.32
N HIS A 480 -56.06 -38.33 -12.12
CA HIS A 480 -56.62 -38.90 -10.93
C HIS A 480 -57.53 -37.94 -10.14
N LYS A 481 -57.93 -36.81 -10.76
CA LYS A 481 -58.79 -35.81 -10.08
C LYS A 481 -60.16 -36.34 -9.62
N ASP A 482 -60.73 -37.34 -10.33
CA ASP A 482 -62.02 -37.93 -10.00
C ASP A 482 -61.93 -38.82 -8.74
N LYS A 483 -60.74 -39.14 -8.24
CA LYS A 483 -60.54 -39.95 -7.02
C LYS A 483 -60.27 -39.08 -5.79
N VAL A 484 -60.33 -37.74 -5.93
CA VAL A 484 -60.07 -36.80 -4.82
C VAL A 484 -61.30 -36.81 -3.90
N PRO A 485 -61.07 -36.98 -2.55
CA PRO A 485 -62.15 -36.90 -1.57
C PRO A 485 -62.83 -35.53 -1.56
N ALA A 486 -64.13 -35.47 -1.32
CA ALA A 486 -64.90 -34.23 -1.28
C ALA A 486 -64.52 -33.26 -0.15
N GLU A 487 -63.86 -33.76 0.89
CA GLU A 487 -63.35 -33.02 2.05
C GLU A 487 -62.02 -32.26 1.77
N TRP A 488 -61.33 -32.57 0.67
CA TRP A 488 -60.08 -31.86 0.28
C TRP A 488 -60.43 -30.50 -0.35
N ILE A 489 -59.83 -29.44 0.15
CA ILE A 489 -60.08 -28.08 -0.32
C ILE A 489 -59.10 -27.77 -1.46
N ARG A 490 -59.64 -27.58 -2.68
CA ARG A 490 -58.82 -27.18 -3.82
C ARG A 490 -58.35 -25.73 -3.67
N LYS A 491 -57.01 -25.49 -3.83
CA LYS A 491 -56.37 -24.19 -3.71
C LYS A 491 -55.85 -23.66 -5.04
N GLN A 492 -55.35 -24.54 -5.90
CA GLN A 492 -54.79 -24.13 -7.17
C GLN A 492 -55.00 -25.19 -8.24
N THR A 493 -55.34 -24.74 -9.44
CA THR A 493 -55.38 -25.57 -10.64
C THR A 493 -54.20 -25.21 -11.54
N LEU A 494 -53.36 -26.21 -11.89
CA LEU A 494 -52.24 -26.13 -12.82
C LEU A 494 -52.63 -26.81 -14.12
N THR A 495 -51.81 -26.65 -15.17
CA THR A 495 -52.03 -27.26 -16.49
C THR A 495 -52.11 -28.77 -16.40
N ASN A 496 -51.33 -29.45 -15.55
CA ASN A 496 -51.22 -30.90 -15.49
C ASN A 496 -51.59 -31.50 -14.11
N ALA A 497 -51.91 -30.67 -13.10
CA ALA A 497 -52.25 -31.12 -11.74
C ALA A 497 -53.16 -30.12 -11.01
N GLU A 498 -53.78 -30.58 -9.95
CA GLU A 498 -54.51 -29.73 -9.01
C GLU A 498 -53.89 -29.85 -7.60
N ARG A 499 -53.95 -28.79 -6.83
CA ARG A 499 -53.40 -28.73 -5.48
C ARG A 499 -54.49 -28.58 -4.44
N TYR A 500 -54.42 -29.40 -3.44
CA TYR A 500 -55.41 -29.52 -2.40
C TYR A 500 -54.82 -29.37 -1.01
N ILE A 501 -55.62 -28.92 -0.06
CA ILE A 501 -55.29 -28.84 1.37
C ILE A 501 -56.31 -29.65 2.16
N THR A 502 -55.82 -30.37 3.19
CA THR A 502 -56.64 -31.00 4.22
C THR A 502 -56.55 -30.19 5.52
N GLU A 503 -57.50 -30.32 6.41
CA GLU A 503 -57.55 -29.66 7.72
C GLU A 503 -56.33 -30.10 8.58
N GLU A 504 -56.02 -31.39 8.58
CA GLU A 504 -54.88 -32.01 9.24
C GLU A 504 -53.57 -31.46 8.73
N LEU A 505 -53.43 -31.29 7.41
CA LEU A 505 -52.23 -30.72 6.80
C LEU A 505 -52.01 -29.27 7.23
N LYS A 506 -53.09 -28.50 7.40
CA LYS A 506 -53.03 -27.12 7.81
C LYS A 506 -52.67 -26.96 9.30
N GLU A 507 -53.20 -27.79 10.17
CA GLU A 507 -52.83 -27.79 11.61
C GLU A 507 -51.33 -28.16 11.78
N TYR A 508 -50.85 -29.14 11.04
CA TYR A 508 -49.46 -29.56 11.08
C TYR A 508 -48.52 -28.52 10.50
N GLU A 509 -48.96 -27.85 9.44
CA GLU A 509 -48.23 -26.72 8.87
C GLU A 509 -47.98 -25.63 9.88
N GLN A 510 -48.98 -25.19 10.63
CA GLN A 510 -48.83 -24.16 11.65
C GLN A 510 -47.81 -24.58 12.75
N LYS A 511 -47.79 -25.87 13.11
CA LYS A 511 -46.82 -26.40 14.10
C LYS A 511 -45.38 -26.42 13.54
N ILE A 512 -45.19 -26.81 12.27
CA ILE A 512 -43.88 -26.89 11.65
C ILE A 512 -43.31 -25.50 11.38
N LEU A 513 -44.08 -24.60 10.76
CA LEU A 513 -43.65 -23.24 10.46
C LEU A 513 -43.36 -22.46 11.74
N GLY A 514 -44.19 -22.59 12.77
CA GLY A 514 -43.94 -22.00 14.08
C GLY A 514 -42.64 -22.54 14.71
N ALA A 515 -42.34 -23.84 14.57
CA ALA A 515 -41.11 -24.41 15.07
C ALA A 515 -39.89 -23.92 14.28
N GLU A 516 -39.96 -23.82 12.93
CA GLU A 516 -38.86 -23.33 12.09
C GLU A 516 -38.53 -21.84 12.36
N GLU A 517 -39.54 -20.99 12.57
CA GLU A 517 -39.35 -19.59 12.98
C GLU A 517 -38.69 -19.48 14.37
N HIS A 518 -39.14 -20.30 15.34
CA HIS A 518 -38.56 -20.30 16.69
C HIS A 518 -37.11 -20.83 16.67
N ILE A 519 -36.81 -21.88 15.88
CA ILE A 519 -35.46 -22.39 15.69
C ILE A 519 -34.54 -21.25 15.24
N GLN A 520 -34.96 -20.48 14.22
CA GLN A 520 -34.13 -19.39 13.71
C GLN A 520 -33.87 -18.30 14.77
N VAL A 521 -34.88 -17.94 15.53
CA VAL A 521 -34.77 -16.94 16.62
C VAL A 521 -33.82 -17.41 17.71
N ILE A 522 -33.85 -18.68 18.10
CA ILE A 522 -32.97 -19.26 19.12
C ILE A 522 -31.56 -19.34 18.58
N GLU A 523 -31.36 -19.83 17.34
CA GLU A 523 -30.06 -19.91 16.71
C GLU A 523 -29.39 -18.51 16.59
N ASP A 524 -30.14 -17.49 16.16
CA ASP A 524 -29.64 -16.12 16.05
C ASP A 524 -29.29 -15.55 17.44
N ARG A 525 -30.06 -15.83 18.48
CA ARG A 525 -29.76 -15.42 19.86
C ARG A 525 -28.46 -16.06 20.37
N LEU A 526 -28.33 -17.39 20.26
CA LEU A 526 -27.17 -18.12 20.73
C LEU A 526 -25.90 -17.69 19.97
N TYR A 527 -26.03 -17.47 18.66
CA TYR A 527 -24.96 -16.97 17.85
C TYR A 527 -24.53 -15.58 18.27
N ALA A 528 -25.46 -14.65 18.48
CA ALA A 528 -25.14 -13.31 18.95
C ALA A 528 -24.43 -13.32 20.32
N GLU A 529 -24.84 -14.19 21.24
CA GLU A 529 -24.17 -14.39 22.53
C GLU A 529 -22.75 -14.93 22.38
N LEU A 530 -22.53 -15.88 21.47
CA LEU A 530 -21.22 -16.44 21.20
C LEU A 530 -20.29 -15.42 20.54
N VAL A 531 -20.79 -14.63 19.57
CA VAL A 531 -20.04 -13.54 18.95
C VAL A 531 -19.65 -12.48 19.99
N ALA A 532 -20.59 -12.08 20.86
CA ALA A 532 -20.32 -11.14 21.95
C ALA A 532 -19.27 -11.68 22.94
N ALA A 533 -19.35 -12.97 23.29
CA ALA A 533 -18.34 -13.62 24.13
C ALA A 533 -16.96 -13.64 23.45
N THR A 534 -16.91 -13.90 22.13
CA THR A 534 -15.66 -13.90 21.36
C THR A 534 -15.07 -12.50 21.29
N ALA A 535 -15.90 -11.45 21.16
CA ALA A 535 -15.48 -10.05 21.18
C ALA A 535 -14.76 -9.68 22.49
N GLY A 536 -15.04 -10.32 23.61
CA GLY A 536 -14.30 -10.16 24.86
C GLY A 536 -12.83 -10.60 24.79
N PHE A 537 -12.43 -11.35 23.76
CA PHE A 537 -11.05 -11.82 23.55
C PHE A 537 -10.33 -11.07 22.42
N VAL A 538 -10.85 -9.94 21.96
CA VAL A 538 -10.27 -9.18 20.84
C VAL A 538 -8.81 -8.81 21.09
N ALA A 539 -8.49 -8.20 22.23
CA ALA A 539 -7.13 -7.74 22.52
C ALA A 539 -6.08 -8.86 22.55
N PRO A 540 -6.27 -9.99 23.25
CA PRO A 540 -5.31 -11.10 23.18
C PRO A 540 -5.21 -11.72 21.77
N ILE A 541 -6.30 -11.83 21.02
CA ILE A 541 -6.28 -12.39 19.67
C ILE A 541 -5.57 -11.44 18.68
N GLN A 542 -5.73 -10.12 18.83
CA GLN A 542 -4.97 -9.14 18.03
C GLN A 542 -3.46 -9.20 18.34
N LEU A 543 -3.10 -9.38 19.61
CA LEU A 543 -1.69 -9.60 19.98
C LEU A 543 -1.14 -10.85 19.32
N ASP A 544 -1.86 -11.96 19.38
CA ASP A 544 -1.48 -13.21 18.73
C ASP A 544 -1.31 -13.04 17.21
N ALA A 545 -2.24 -12.36 16.55
CA ALA A 545 -2.18 -12.07 15.12
C ALA A 545 -0.91 -11.27 14.76
N SER A 546 -0.59 -10.24 15.57
CA SER A 546 0.63 -9.44 15.42
C SER A 546 1.90 -10.26 15.62
N LEU A 547 1.93 -11.17 16.60
CA LEU A 547 3.06 -12.06 16.86
C LEU A 547 3.23 -13.09 15.74
N VAL A 548 2.14 -13.67 15.23
CA VAL A 548 2.16 -14.58 14.09
C VAL A 548 2.66 -13.88 12.84
N ALA A 549 2.23 -12.63 12.58
CA ALA A 549 2.75 -11.82 11.48
C ALA A 549 4.27 -11.58 11.58
N LYS A 550 4.78 -11.31 12.80
CA LYS A 550 6.21 -11.16 13.05
C LYS A 550 6.97 -12.46 12.80
N ILE A 551 6.44 -13.58 13.29
CA ILE A 551 7.04 -14.90 13.07
C ILE A 551 7.06 -15.22 11.57
N ASP A 552 5.96 -14.97 10.84
CA ASP A 552 5.86 -15.18 9.39
C ASP A 552 6.93 -14.39 8.62
N CYS A 553 7.13 -13.11 8.95
CA CYS A 553 8.19 -12.30 8.34
C CYS A 553 9.60 -12.89 8.60
N LEU A 554 9.87 -13.35 9.82
CA LEU A 554 11.19 -13.88 10.19
C LEU A 554 11.44 -15.27 9.59
N VAL A 555 10.42 -16.13 9.54
CA VAL A 555 10.45 -17.42 8.79
C VAL A 555 10.69 -17.15 7.30
N ASN A 556 10.00 -16.17 6.73
CA ASN A 556 10.17 -15.75 5.35
C ASN A 556 11.61 -15.31 5.06
N PHE A 557 12.24 -14.50 5.94
CA PHE A 557 13.64 -14.10 5.77
C PHE A 557 14.59 -15.31 5.82
N GLY A 558 14.33 -16.27 6.72
CA GLY A 558 15.08 -17.55 6.76
C GLY A 558 14.92 -18.37 5.48
N PHE A 559 13.70 -18.47 4.98
CA PHE A 559 13.38 -19.16 3.73
C PHE A 559 14.10 -18.56 2.51
N ILE A 560 14.03 -17.23 2.36
CA ILE A 560 14.69 -16.51 1.26
C ILE A 560 16.20 -16.65 1.37
N ALA A 561 16.76 -16.51 2.58
CA ALA A 561 18.19 -16.61 2.82
C ALA A 561 18.72 -18.00 2.40
N LEU A 562 17.98 -19.04 2.74
CA LEU A 562 18.34 -20.41 2.39
C LEU A 562 18.30 -20.66 0.87
N ASN A 563 17.22 -20.22 0.21
CA ASN A 563 17.02 -20.47 -1.21
C ASN A 563 17.92 -19.62 -2.10
N ASN A 564 18.18 -18.37 -1.72
CA ASN A 564 18.95 -17.41 -2.52
C ASN A 564 20.41 -17.28 -2.05
N LYS A 565 20.85 -18.12 -1.10
CA LYS A 565 22.23 -18.10 -0.56
C LYS A 565 22.59 -16.71 -0.02
N TYR A 566 21.69 -16.10 0.78
CA TYR A 566 21.97 -14.86 1.46
C TYR A 566 22.70 -15.14 2.78
N VAL A 567 23.50 -14.19 3.21
CA VAL A 567 24.32 -14.34 4.43
C VAL A 567 23.89 -13.36 5.51
N ARG A 568 24.12 -13.76 6.76
CA ARG A 568 23.91 -12.89 7.91
C ARG A 568 24.91 -11.74 7.86
N PRO A 569 24.47 -10.46 7.77
CA PRO A 569 25.39 -9.34 7.83
C PRO A 569 25.77 -9.04 9.29
N THR A 570 26.96 -8.42 9.49
CA THR A 570 27.34 -7.82 10.76
C THR A 570 26.89 -6.37 10.76
N VAL A 571 25.98 -5.99 11.64
CA VAL A 571 25.55 -4.62 11.85
C VAL A 571 26.15 -4.07 13.13
N ASP A 572 26.83 -2.94 13.04
CA ASP A 572 27.51 -2.28 14.15
C ASP A 572 27.36 -0.74 14.12
N GLU A 573 27.90 -0.06 15.11
CA GLU A 573 27.84 1.40 15.20
C GLU A 573 28.96 2.12 14.46
N SER A 574 29.79 1.39 13.70
CA SER A 574 30.83 1.98 12.87
C SER A 574 30.23 2.81 11.70
N TYR A 575 31.11 3.45 10.94
CA TYR A 575 30.73 4.16 9.72
C TYR A 575 31.07 3.37 8.45
N VAL A 576 31.43 2.09 8.58
CA VAL A 576 31.94 1.27 7.50
C VAL A 576 30.78 0.57 6.79
N ILE A 577 30.78 0.59 5.46
CA ILE A 577 30.00 -0.30 4.62
C ILE A 577 31.00 -1.14 3.84
N ASP A 578 31.10 -2.42 4.15
CA ASP A 578 31.99 -3.38 3.46
C ASP A 578 31.17 -4.58 3.01
N ILE A 579 30.88 -4.63 1.72
CA ILE A 579 30.09 -5.66 1.05
C ILE A 579 31.02 -6.44 0.14
N LYS A 580 31.08 -7.74 0.31
CA LYS A 580 31.85 -8.67 -0.55
C LYS A 580 30.91 -9.44 -1.44
N GLU A 581 31.24 -9.48 -2.73
CA GLU A 581 30.43 -10.18 -3.74
C GLU A 581 28.94 -9.88 -3.67
N GLY A 582 28.62 -8.59 -3.48
CA GLY A 582 27.24 -8.13 -3.42
C GLY A 582 26.48 -8.40 -4.72
N ARG A 583 25.21 -8.78 -4.62
CA ARG A 583 24.31 -9.05 -5.75
C ARG A 583 23.05 -8.18 -5.62
N HIS A 584 22.43 -7.86 -6.74
CA HIS A 584 21.20 -7.09 -6.75
C HIS A 584 19.98 -8.02 -6.50
N PRO A 585 19.24 -7.90 -5.39
CA PRO A 585 18.24 -8.89 -4.99
C PRO A 585 17.11 -9.06 -6.02
N VAL A 586 16.75 -8.02 -6.75
CA VAL A 586 15.68 -8.09 -7.75
C VAL A 586 16.23 -8.60 -9.08
N ILE A 587 17.32 -8.02 -9.59
CA ILE A 587 17.87 -8.38 -10.90
C ILE A 587 18.31 -9.85 -10.93
N GLU A 588 18.98 -10.36 -9.88
CA GLU A 588 19.42 -11.76 -9.84
C GLU A 588 18.27 -12.77 -9.96
N GLN A 589 17.10 -12.41 -9.43
CA GLN A 589 15.89 -13.28 -9.48
C GLN A 589 15.14 -13.17 -10.82
N MET A 590 15.42 -12.12 -11.60
CA MET A 590 14.79 -11.89 -12.91
C MET A 590 15.66 -12.34 -14.08
N MET A 591 16.88 -12.78 -13.82
CA MET A 591 17.77 -13.26 -14.86
C MET A 591 17.29 -14.57 -15.49
N PRO A 592 17.50 -14.76 -16.79
CA PRO A 592 17.19 -16.02 -17.47
C PRO A 592 17.89 -17.22 -16.81
N VAL A 593 17.26 -18.38 -16.87
CA VAL A 593 17.84 -19.61 -16.34
C VAL A 593 19.18 -19.92 -17.02
N GLY A 594 20.24 -20.06 -16.22
CA GLY A 594 21.59 -20.33 -16.69
C GLY A 594 22.48 -19.09 -16.79
N GLU A 595 21.97 -17.89 -16.56
CA GLU A 595 22.78 -16.68 -16.41
C GLU A 595 22.99 -16.36 -14.92
N GLU A 596 24.22 -16.00 -14.55
CA GLU A 596 24.55 -15.62 -13.19
C GLU A 596 24.76 -14.09 -13.09
N TYR A 597 24.30 -13.49 -11.99
CA TYR A 597 24.55 -12.09 -11.69
C TYR A 597 26.01 -11.85 -11.35
N ILE A 598 26.64 -10.88 -11.97
CA ILE A 598 28.05 -10.53 -11.70
C ILE A 598 28.13 -9.75 -10.40
N SER A 599 28.60 -10.40 -9.36
CA SER A 599 28.75 -9.83 -8.02
C SER A 599 29.86 -8.77 -7.97
N ASN A 600 29.72 -7.80 -7.06
CA ASN A 600 30.66 -6.70 -6.89
C ASN A 600 30.98 -6.41 -5.42
N ASP A 601 32.23 -6.04 -5.15
CA ASP A 601 32.66 -5.56 -3.83
C ASP A 601 32.45 -4.05 -3.75
N VAL A 602 31.92 -3.60 -2.60
CA VAL A 602 31.76 -2.17 -2.29
C VAL A 602 32.33 -1.91 -0.90
N TYR A 603 33.25 -0.95 -0.81
CA TYR A 603 33.78 -0.50 0.47
C TYR A 603 33.61 1.01 0.59
N LEU A 604 33.03 1.47 1.68
CA LEU A 604 32.88 2.88 2.03
C LEU A 604 33.22 3.07 3.50
N ASP A 605 33.97 4.08 3.81
CA ASP A 605 34.25 4.52 5.18
C ASP A 605 34.28 6.05 5.27
N ARG A 606 34.49 6.56 6.46
CA ARG A 606 34.49 7.99 6.72
C ARG A 606 35.87 8.66 6.56
N GLU A 607 36.93 7.87 6.52
CA GLU A 607 38.31 8.39 6.65
C GLU A 607 39.14 8.26 5.39
N LYS A 608 38.98 7.13 4.66
CA LYS A 608 39.83 6.80 3.53
C LYS A 608 39.09 6.78 2.20
N GLN A 609 37.82 6.37 2.22
CA GLN A 609 37.01 6.16 1.03
C GLN A 609 35.54 6.56 1.31
N GLN A 610 35.35 7.86 1.52
CA GLN A 610 34.06 8.45 1.79
C GLN A 610 33.18 8.50 0.54
N ILE A 611 33.78 8.88 -0.58
CA ILE A 611 33.11 9.06 -1.88
C ILE A 611 33.77 8.14 -2.90
N ILE A 612 32.96 7.40 -3.61
CA ILE A 612 33.34 6.60 -4.77
C ILE A 612 32.76 7.25 -6.02
N ILE A 613 33.61 7.68 -6.94
CA ILE A 613 33.21 8.11 -8.29
C ILE A 613 33.28 6.91 -9.22
N ILE A 614 32.18 6.58 -9.88
CA ILE A 614 32.04 5.40 -10.73
C ILE A 614 31.83 5.86 -12.17
N THR A 615 32.87 5.67 -13.01
CA THR A 615 32.78 5.97 -14.43
C THR A 615 32.56 4.70 -15.27
N GLY A 616 32.15 4.87 -16.50
CA GLY A 616 31.93 3.78 -17.45
C GLY A 616 30.78 4.05 -18.41
N PRO A 617 30.61 3.23 -19.44
CA PRO A 617 29.60 3.44 -20.47
C PRO A 617 28.19 3.21 -19.91
N ASN A 618 27.18 3.77 -20.60
CA ASN A 618 25.80 3.45 -20.34
C ASN A 618 25.58 1.94 -20.61
N MET A 619 24.61 1.31 -19.92
CA MET A 619 24.35 -0.13 -19.93
C MET A 619 25.43 -1.00 -19.23
N SER A 620 26.50 -0.43 -18.70
CA SER A 620 27.53 -1.21 -17.96
C SER A 620 27.06 -1.72 -16.59
N GLY A 621 25.96 -1.19 -16.05
CA GLY A 621 25.39 -1.59 -14.76
C GLY A 621 25.70 -0.66 -13.60
N LYS A 622 26.15 0.59 -13.84
CA LYS A 622 26.43 1.59 -12.79
C LYS A 622 25.25 1.80 -11.87
N SER A 623 24.08 2.13 -12.43
CA SER A 623 22.83 2.37 -11.67
C SER A 623 22.38 1.14 -10.89
N ALA A 624 22.55 -0.07 -11.47
CA ALA A 624 22.25 -1.33 -10.79
C ALA A 624 23.15 -1.54 -9.56
N LEU A 625 24.45 -1.19 -9.66
CA LEU A 625 25.39 -1.29 -8.56
C LEU A 625 25.05 -0.31 -7.41
N LEU A 626 24.64 0.92 -7.73
CA LEU A 626 24.19 1.88 -6.73
C LEU A 626 22.96 1.33 -5.99
N ARG A 627 21.93 0.94 -6.74
CA ARG A 627 20.70 0.37 -6.16
C ARG A 627 20.98 -0.89 -5.34
N GLN A 628 21.84 -1.81 -5.83
CA GLN A 628 22.30 -2.98 -5.11
C GLN A 628 22.82 -2.63 -3.71
N THR A 629 23.70 -1.63 -3.62
CA THR A 629 24.30 -1.22 -2.35
C THR A 629 23.24 -0.70 -1.37
N ALA A 630 22.34 0.17 -1.83
CA ALA A 630 21.25 0.67 -0.99
C ALA A 630 20.32 -0.45 -0.53
N LEU A 631 19.93 -1.36 -1.44
CA LEU A 631 19.04 -2.48 -1.11
C LEU A 631 19.68 -3.45 -0.10
N ILE A 632 20.98 -3.74 -0.21
CA ILE A 632 21.69 -4.56 0.77
C ILE A 632 21.70 -3.88 2.14
N VAL A 633 21.99 -2.57 2.22
CA VAL A 633 21.98 -1.81 3.47
C VAL A 633 20.56 -1.77 4.07
N LEU A 634 19.55 -1.54 3.25
CA LEU A 634 18.16 -1.52 3.67
C LEU A 634 17.72 -2.90 4.21
N MET A 635 17.99 -3.98 3.48
CA MET A 635 17.67 -5.34 3.91
C MET A 635 18.37 -5.69 5.22
N ALA A 636 19.64 -5.30 5.39
CA ALA A 636 20.34 -5.48 6.66
C ALA A 636 19.61 -4.78 7.82
N GLN A 637 19.19 -3.53 7.64
CA GLN A 637 18.51 -2.77 8.71
C GLN A 637 17.03 -3.12 8.89
N VAL A 638 16.42 -3.83 7.94
CA VAL A 638 15.11 -4.48 8.12
C VAL A 638 15.23 -5.74 9.00
N GLY A 639 16.44 -6.31 9.11
CA GLY A 639 16.68 -7.55 9.85
C GLY A 639 16.68 -8.80 9.00
N SER A 640 16.82 -8.66 7.67
CA SER A 640 16.98 -9.76 6.73
C SER A 640 18.46 -10.08 6.48
N PHE A 641 18.76 -11.32 6.12
CA PHE A 641 20.03 -11.67 5.49
C PHE A 641 20.13 -11.03 4.11
N VAL A 642 21.37 -10.87 3.61
CA VAL A 642 21.65 -10.04 2.45
C VAL A 642 22.32 -10.82 1.32
N PRO A 643 22.08 -10.43 0.05
CA PRO A 643 22.67 -11.07 -1.13
C PRO A 643 24.15 -10.69 -1.30
N ALA A 644 25.01 -11.31 -0.50
CA ALA A 644 26.46 -11.12 -0.53
C ALA A 644 27.18 -12.39 -0.07
N SER A 645 28.51 -12.47 -0.21
CA SER A 645 29.30 -13.52 0.46
C SER A 645 29.69 -13.12 1.90
N ALA A 646 29.85 -11.82 2.15
CA ALA A 646 29.99 -11.24 3.48
C ALA A 646 29.56 -9.77 3.45
N ALA A 647 29.00 -9.26 4.54
CA ALA A 647 28.65 -7.85 4.67
C ALA A 647 28.86 -7.35 6.09
N ARG A 648 29.52 -6.21 6.22
CA ARG A 648 29.61 -5.42 7.44
C ARG A 648 29.01 -4.05 7.20
N ILE A 649 27.95 -3.71 7.94
CA ILE A 649 27.17 -2.52 7.72
C ILE A 649 27.15 -1.70 9.00
N GLY A 650 27.88 -0.58 9.01
CA GLY A 650 27.71 0.45 10.03
C GLY A 650 26.34 1.10 9.89
N LEU A 651 25.61 1.24 10.99
CA LEU A 651 24.24 1.79 11.01
C LEU A 651 24.13 3.06 10.16
N VAL A 652 23.18 3.05 9.24
CA VAL A 652 22.80 4.16 8.39
C VAL A 652 21.52 4.78 8.94
N ASP A 653 21.45 6.09 9.04
CA ASP A 653 20.27 6.81 9.51
C ASP A 653 19.41 7.38 8.38
N LYS A 654 20.01 7.62 7.21
CA LYS A 654 19.33 8.15 6.03
C LYS A 654 19.90 7.51 4.76
N ILE A 655 19.03 7.11 3.85
CA ILE A 655 19.40 6.66 2.51
C ILE A 655 18.77 7.61 1.51
N PHE A 656 19.60 8.22 0.67
CA PHE A 656 19.17 9.11 -0.38
C PHE A 656 19.57 8.54 -1.74
N THR A 657 18.68 8.63 -2.69
CA THR A 657 18.96 8.21 -4.06
C THR A 657 18.50 9.25 -5.05
N ARG A 658 19.40 9.61 -5.95
CA ARG A 658 19.09 10.30 -7.19
C ARG A 658 19.51 9.39 -8.34
N VAL A 659 18.59 8.56 -8.83
CA VAL A 659 18.85 7.51 -9.85
C VAL A 659 17.75 7.56 -10.92
N GLY A 660 18.16 7.76 -12.16
CA GLY A 660 17.28 7.77 -13.33
C GLY A 660 16.60 9.11 -13.60
N ALA A 661 16.22 9.36 -14.85
CA ALA A 661 15.37 10.46 -15.24
C ALA A 661 13.92 10.02 -15.15
N SER A 662 13.12 10.61 -14.27
CA SER A 662 11.67 10.45 -14.30
C SER A 662 11.07 11.67 -14.98
N ASP A 663 10.63 11.52 -16.22
CA ASP A 663 9.83 12.53 -16.88
C ASP A 663 8.47 12.61 -16.21
N ASN A 664 8.25 13.68 -15.44
CA ASN A 664 6.93 13.98 -14.90
C ASN A 664 6.23 14.99 -15.81
N ILE A 665 5.76 14.50 -16.96
CA ILE A 665 5.09 15.33 -17.99
C ILE A 665 3.85 16.03 -17.41
N SER A 666 3.25 15.46 -16.37
CA SER A 666 2.00 15.98 -15.78
C SER A 666 2.19 17.24 -14.92
N SER A 667 3.40 17.49 -14.37
CA SER A 667 3.67 18.69 -13.55
C SER A 667 4.19 19.89 -14.33
N GLY A 668 4.52 19.72 -15.62
CA GLY A 668 5.10 20.80 -16.45
C GLY A 668 6.49 21.27 -16.02
N GLU A 669 7.12 20.57 -15.05
CA GLU A 669 8.47 20.88 -14.61
C GLU A 669 9.52 20.28 -15.57
N SER A 670 10.60 21.04 -15.82
CA SER A 670 11.75 20.53 -16.55
C SER A 670 12.41 19.38 -15.81
N THR A 671 12.81 18.33 -16.52
CA THR A 671 13.57 17.19 -15.95
C THR A 671 14.78 17.64 -15.14
N PHE A 672 15.45 18.71 -15.57
CA PHE A 672 16.57 19.31 -14.85
C PHE A 672 16.11 19.97 -13.53
N MET A 673 14.96 20.64 -13.49
CA MET A 673 14.44 21.24 -12.25
C MET A 673 14.07 20.17 -11.23
N VAL A 674 13.45 19.07 -11.66
CA VAL A 674 13.18 17.90 -10.79
C VAL A 674 14.48 17.35 -10.23
N GLU A 675 15.50 17.19 -11.05
CA GLU A 675 16.83 16.74 -10.64
C GLU A 675 17.45 17.65 -9.58
N MET A 676 17.36 18.97 -9.78
CA MET A 676 17.91 19.94 -8.82
C MET A 676 17.10 19.97 -7.51
N ASN A 677 15.79 19.82 -7.55
CA ASN A 677 14.95 19.71 -6.35
C ASN A 677 15.28 18.45 -5.52
N GLU A 678 15.45 17.31 -6.18
CA GLU A 678 15.88 16.06 -5.52
C GLU A 678 17.27 16.23 -4.89
N THR A 679 18.20 16.82 -5.61
CA THR A 679 19.57 17.07 -5.13
C THR A 679 19.58 18.06 -3.96
N ALA A 680 18.82 19.14 -4.03
CA ALA A 680 18.70 20.12 -2.96
C ALA A 680 18.13 19.49 -1.69
N SER A 681 17.12 18.64 -1.82
CA SER A 681 16.56 17.89 -0.67
C SER A 681 17.64 17.01 -0.01
N ILE A 682 18.47 16.34 -0.79
CA ILE A 682 19.59 15.53 -0.27
C ILE A 682 20.56 16.41 0.51
N LEU A 683 21.06 17.48 -0.11
CA LEU A 683 22.12 18.33 0.47
C LEU A 683 21.67 19.04 1.76
N ASN A 684 20.40 19.42 1.85
CA ASN A 684 19.83 20.06 3.03
C ASN A 684 19.57 19.09 4.20
N ASN A 685 19.49 17.79 3.93
CA ASN A 685 19.13 16.77 4.93
C ASN A 685 20.26 15.78 5.26
N VAL A 686 21.47 16.01 4.77
CA VAL A 686 22.61 15.11 4.97
C VAL A 686 22.99 14.98 6.44
N SER A 687 23.39 13.78 6.85
CA SER A 687 23.91 13.45 8.19
C SER A 687 25.24 12.69 8.11
N ASN A 688 25.89 12.52 9.27
CA ASN A 688 27.12 11.73 9.39
C ASN A 688 26.98 10.26 8.99
N ARG A 689 25.78 9.71 9.07
CA ARG A 689 25.48 8.30 8.80
C ARG A 689 24.73 8.08 7.50
N SER A 690 24.50 9.15 6.75
CA SER A 690 23.79 9.06 5.47
C SER A 690 24.56 8.21 4.45
N LEU A 691 23.82 7.45 3.66
CA LEU A 691 24.25 6.83 2.42
C LEU A 691 23.58 7.56 1.25
N ILE A 692 24.37 8.11 0.36
CA ILE A 692 23.92 8.92 -0.77
C ILE A 692 24.34 8.24 -2.08
N LEU A 693 23.38 8.06 -2.98
CA LEU A 693 23.58 7.45 -4.29
C LEU A 693 23.16 8.45 -5.36
N LEU A 694 24.16 8.92 -6.13
CA LEU A 694 23.99 9.89 -7.19
C LEU A 694 24.25 9.23 -8.53
N ASP A 695 23.32 9.33 -9.47
CA ASP A 695 23.46 8.76 -10.80
C ASP A 695 23.22 9.82 -11.86
N GLU A 696 24.26 10.08 -12.64
CA GLU A 696 24.26 10.98 -13.80
C GLU A 696 23.74 12.41 -13.51
N ILE A 697 24.16 13.03 -12.41
CA ILE A 697 23.81 14.42 -12.07
C ILE A 697 24.36 15.40 -13.12
N GLY A 698 23.56 16.41 -13.49
CA GLY A 698 23.93 17.47 -14.44
C GLY A 698 23.64 17.12 -15.91
N ARG A 699 22.97 15.99 -16.19
CA ARG A 699 22.69 15.57 -17.58
C ARG A 699 21.63 16.40 -18.29
N GLY A 700 20.77 17.09 -17.54
CA GLY A 700 19.66 17.89 -18.08
C GLY A 700 20.02 19.30 -18.54
N THR A 701 21.31 19.70 -18.52
CA THR A 701 21.79 21.05 -18.88
C THR A 701 22.99 20.97 -19.82
N SER A 702 23.68 22.12 -20.06
CA SER A 702 24.91 22.14 -20.86
C SER A 702 26.01 21.31 -20.19
N THR A 703 26.94 20.76 -20.98
CA THR A 703 28.00 19.86 -20.47
C THR A 703 28.80 20.52 -19.37
N TYR A 704 29.23 21.78 -19.57
CA TYR A 704 30.08 22.49 -18.61
C TYR A 704 29.29 22.85 -17.32
N ASP A 705 28.04 23.28 -17.44
CA ASP A 705 27.20 23.52 -16.26
C ASP A 705 27.00 22.23 -15.48
N GLY A 706 26.74 21.12 -16.18
CA GLY A 706 26.56 19.80 -15.58
C GLY A 706 27.77 19.32 -14.81
N ILE A 707 28.97 19.42 -15.42
CA ILE A 707 30.25 19.10 -14.77
C ILE A 707 30.48 19.99 -13.54
N SER A 708 30.25 21.31 -13.68
CA SER A 708 30.47 22.27 -12.60
C SER A 708 29.58 21.99 -11.39
N ILE A 709 28.30 21.68 -11.63
CA ILE A 709 27.35 21.32 -10.59
C ILE A 709 27.76 19.99 -9.93
N ALA A 710 28.10 18.97 -10.72
CA ALA A 710 28.49 17.65 -10.22
C ALA A 710 29.77 17.74 -9.36
N TRP A 711 30.74 18.53 -9.80
CA TRP A 711 31.97 18.83 -9.06
C TRP A 711 31.67 19.50 -7.73
N ALA A 712 30.92 20.61 -7.76
CA ALA A 712 30.58 21.39 -6.57
C ALA A 712 29.81 20.57 -5.54
N ILE A 713 28.86 19.72 -5.97
CA ILE A 713 28.13 18.80 -5.08
C ILE A 713 29.07 17.82 -4.41
N THR A 714 30.01 17.22 -5.18
CA THR A 714 30.96 16.23 -4.68
C THR A 714 31.93 16.88 -3.67
N GLU A 715 32.47 18.06 -3.98
CA GLU A 715 33.31 18.84 -3.08
C GLU A 715 32.57 19.25 -1.80
N TYR A 716 31.32 19.75 -1.92
CA TYR A 716 30.48 20.09 -0.78
C TYR A 716 30.25 18.88 0.15
N LEU A 717 29.94 17.70 -0.39
CA LEU A 717 29.75 16.49 0.41
C LEU A 717 31.05 15.98 1.06
N HIS A 718 32.19 16.18 0.39
CA HIS A 718 33.51 15.85 0.94
C HIS A 718 33.91 16.78 2.08
N ASP A 719 33.75 18.09 1.90
CA ASP A 719 34.24 19.12 2.83
C ASP A 719 33.19 19.59 3.84
N HIS A 720 31.99 18.97 3.85
CA HIS A 720 30.89 19.35 4.74
C HIS A 720 31.35 19.36 6.21
N PRO A 721 31.18 20.47 6.93
CA PRO A 721 31.80 20.66 8.24
C PRO A 721 31.27 19.73 9.33
N GLN A 722 30.01 19.32 9.21
CA GLN A 722 29.31 18.54 10.24
C GLN A 722 29.01 17.11 9.80
N SER A 723 29.06 16.76 8.51
CA SER A 723 28.72 15.42 8.05
C SER A 723 29.72 14.92 7.02
N ARG A 724 30.17 13.67 7.21
CA ARG A 724 30.97 12.93 6.24
C ARG A 724 30.13 11.75 5.74
N ALA A 725 29.07 12.05 5.00
CA ALA A 725 28.18 11.05 4.43
C ALA A 725 28.94 10.14 3.45
N LYS A 726 28.54 8.88 3.40
CA LYS A 726 29.07 7.92 2.42
C LYS A 726 28.38 8.13 1.09
N VAL A 727 29.15 8.29 0.00
CA VAL A 727 28.60 8.65 -1.30
C VAL A 727 29.09 7.68 -2.38
N MET A 728 28.18 7.22 -3.23
CA MET A 728 28.50 6.58 -4.49
C MET A 728 27.97 7.45 -5.63
N PHE A 729 28.83 7.90 -6.49
CA PHE A 729 28.48 8.79 -7.59
C PHE A 729 28.81 8.13 -8.93
N ALA A 730 27.79 7.67 -9.64
CA ALA A 730 27.92 7.18 -11.00
C ALA A 730 27.80 8.35 -11.99
N THR A 731 28.75 8.49 -12.87
CA THR A 731 28.80 9.59 -13.84
C THR A 731 29.42 9.15 -15.16
N HIS A 732 29.13 9.92 -16.19
CA HIS A 732 29.82 9.83 -17.49
C HIS A 732 30.86 10.96 -17.68
N TYR A 733 30.95 11.88 -16.72
CA TYR A 733 31.94 12.96 -16.73
C TYR A 733 33.29 12.42 -16.28
N HIS A 734 34.24 12.33 -17.23
CA HIS A 734 35.60 11.82 -16.96
C HIS A 734 36.44 12.82 -16.17
N GLU A 735 36.08 14.09 -16.22
CA GLU A 735 36.75 15.19 -15.51
C GLU A 735 36.67 15.01 -13.99
N LEU A 736 35.57 14.38 -13.48
CA LEU A 736 35.48 14.10 -12.06
C LEU A 736 36.55 13.10 -11.55
N ASN A 737 37.22 12.36 -12.45
CA ASN A 737 38.33 11.49 -12.06
C ASN A 737 39.51 12.25 -11.46
N GLU A 738 39.68 13.52 -11.80
CA GLU A 738 40.76 14.35 -11.26
C GLU A 738 40.57 14.64 -9.76
N MET A 739 39.37 14.53 -9.25
CA MET A 739 39.06 14.76 -7.84
C MET A 739 39.78 13.80 -6.88
N GLU A 740 40.16 12.58 -7.30
CA GLU A 740 40.95 11.65 -6.48
C GLU A 740 42.34 12.20 -6.14
N ALA A 741 42.94 12.98 -7.04
CA ALA A 741 44.24 13.60 -6.81
C ALA A 741 44.13 14.81 -5.87
N LEU A 742 42.99 15.49 -5.84
CA LEU A 742 42.76 16.71 -5.05
C LEU A 742 42.20 16.45 -3.67
N PHE A 743 41.43 15.36 -3.49
CA PHE A 743 40.67 15.05 -2.27
C PHE A 743 41.01 13.65 -1.75
N GLU A 744 41.57 13.55 -0.56
CA GLU A 744 42.09 12.29 0.00
C GLU A 744 41.03 11.18 0.15
N ARG A 745 39.76 11.54 0.45
CA ARG A 745 38.69 10.60 0.73
C ARG A 745 37.84 10.29 -0.50
N ILE A 746 38.19 10.78 -1.68
CA ILE A 746 37.56 10.44 -2.96
C ILE A 746 38.35 9.35 -3.64
N LYS A 747 37.71 8.31 -4.17
CA LYS A 747 38.31 7.22 -4.90
C LYS A 747 37.59 6.95 -6.21
N ASN A 748 38.33 6.76 -7.26
CA ASN A 748 37.81 6.47 -8.59
C ASN A 748 37.67 4.98 -8.80
N TYR A 749 36.56 4.61 -9.42
CA TYR A 749 36.27 3.27 -9.89
C TYR A 749 35.66 3.33 -11.29
N HIS A 750 35.75 2.24 -12.01
CA HIS A 750 35.04 2.08 -13.27
C HIS A 750 34.43 0.71 -13.38
N VAL A 751 33.33 0.61 -14.13
CA VAL A 751 32.75 -0.69 -14.50
C VAL A 751 33.47 -1.22 -15.72
N SER A 752 34.14 -2.37 -15.56
CA SER A 752 35.06 -2.94 -16.58
C SER A 752 34.31 -3.40 -17.83
N VAL A 753 34.94 -3.12 -18.96
CA VAL A 753 34.49 -3.48 -20.30
C VAL A 753 35.64 -4.19 -20.99
N LYS A 754 35.35 -5.16 -21.83
CA LYS A 754 36.37 -5.86 -22.66
C LYS A 754 36.03 -5.69 -24.13
N GLU A 755 36.99 -5.20 -24.89
CA GLU A 755 36.87 -5.18 -26.33
C GLU A 755 37.32 -6.53 -26.91
N VAL A 756 36.47 -7.13 -27.74
CA VAL A 756 36.75 -8.38 -28.44
C VAL A 756 36.50 -8.13 -29.94
N GLY A 757 37.55 -7.77 -30.67
CA GLY A 757 37.43 -7.31 -32.05
C GLY A 757 36.63 -6.00 -32.11
N ASN A 758 35.56 -5.97 -32.92
CA ASN A 758 34.66 -4.82 -33.04
C ASN A 758 33.46 -4.85 -32.06
N LYS A 759 33.46 -5.75 -31.06
CA LYS A 759 32.37 -5.88 -30.10
C LYS A 759 32.85 -5.51 -28.69
N VAL A 760 32.01 -4.76 -27.99
CA VAL A 760 32.23 -4.41 -26.58
C VAL A 760 31.44 -5.39 -25.73
N VAL A 761 32.12 -6.08 -24.82
CA VAL A 761 31.53 -6.98 -23.85
C VAL A 761 31.56 -6.32 -22.48
N PHE A 762 30.39 -6.05 -21.92
CA PHE A 762 30.27 -5.49 -20.58
C PHE A 762 30.52 -6.58 -19.52
N LEU A 763 31.66 -6.49 -18.83
CA LEU A 763 32.04 -7.44 -17.78
C LEU A 763 31.31 -7.17 -16.48
N ARG A 764 30.67 -5.99 -16.34
CA ARG A 764 29.87 -5.57 -15.17
C ARG A 764 30.61 -5.67 -13.83
N LYS A 765 31.93 -5.70 -13.84
CA LYS A 765 32.79 -5.81 -12.65
C LYS A 765 33.40 -4.45 -12.31
N LEU A 766 33.23 -4.01 -11.06
CA LEU A 766 33.80 -2.79 -10.52
C LEU A 766 35.31 -2.96 -10.32
N LYS A 767 36.09 -2.02 -10.81
CA LYS A 767 37.54 -1.98 -10.65
C LYS A 767 38.02 -0.59 -10.23
N LYS A 768 39.11 -0.52 -9.47
CA LYS A 768 39.73 0.74 -9.06
C LYS A 768 40.32 1.49 -10.26
N GLY A 769 40.31 2.83 -10.18
CA GLY A 769 40.76 3.75 -11.21
C GLY A 769 39.62 4.22 -12.13
N GLY A 770 39.80 5.37 -12.75
CA GLY A 770 38.87 5.94 -13.71
C GLY A 770 38.91 5.24 -15.07
N SER A 771 37.85 5.35 -15.87
CA SER A 771 37.85 4.97 -17.29
C SER A 771 38.32 6.14 -18.11
N ALA A 772 39.26 5.90 -19.01
CA ALA A 772 39.81 6.93 -19.90
C ALA A 772 39.06 7.06 -21.23
N HIS A 773 38.11 6.14 -21.54
CA HIS A 773 37.45 6.09 -22.84
C HIS A 773 35.92 6.14 -22.72
N SER A 774 35.30 6.84 -23.65
CA SER A 774 33.89 6.90 -23.87
C SER A 774 33.46 5.75 -24.83
N PHE A 775 32.43 4.98 -24.49
CA PHE A 775 31.93 3.86 -25.31
C PHE A 775 30.55 4.14 -25.94
N GLY A 776 30.11 5.41 -25.95
CA GLY A 776 28.79 5.78 -26.46
C GLY A 776 28.52 5.37 -27.91
N ILE A 777 29.56 5.53 -28.78
CA ILE A 777 29.48 5.18 -30.20
C ILE A 777 29.40 3.67 -30.39
N HIS A 778 30.08 2.87 -29.56
CA HIS A 778 29.98 1.40 -29.57
C HIS A 778 28.55 0.93 -29.16
N VAL A 779 27.96 1.59 -28.17
CA VAL A 779 26.56 1.32 -27.80
C VAL A 779 25.60 1.68 -28.92
N ALA A 780 25.82 2.78 -29.62
CA ALA A 780 25.03 3.17 -30.78
C ALA A 780 25.16 2.13 -31.93
N ALA A 781 26.36 1.58 -32.16
CA ALA A 781 26.56 0.51 -33.09
C ALA A 781 25.81 -0.78 -32.69
N MET A 782 25.80 -1.15 -31.40
CA MET A 782 25.05 -2.29 -30.89
C MET A 782 23.54 -2.10 -31.01
N ALA A 783 23.05 -0.86 -30.91
CA ALA A 783 21.64 -0.51 -31.10
C ALA A 783 21.20 -0.58 -32.57
N GLY A 784 22.13 -0.87 -33.51
CA GLY A 784 21.80 -1.01 -34.93
C GLY A 784 21.78 0.31 -35.72
N MET A 785 22.45 1.37 -35.22
CA MET A 785 22.59 2.60 -36.00
C MET A 785 23.30 2.37 -37.34
N PRO A 786 22.93 3.11 -38.42
CA PRO A 786 23.57 2.97 -39.73
C PRO A 786 25.08 3.20 -39.65
N ARG A 787 25.85 2.32 -40.28
CA ARG A 787 27.34 2.31 -40.21
C ARG A 787 27.98 3.66 -40.62
N LYS A 788 27.41 4.34 -41.60
CA LYS A 788 27.87 5.68 -42.03
C LYS A 788 27.76 6.73 -40.90
N VAL A 789 26.75 6.61 -40.04
CA VAL A 789 26.57 7.50 -38.88
C VAL A 789 27.63 7.18 -37.82
N ILE A 790 27.88 5.89 -37.56
CA ILE A 790 28.87 5.43 -36.60
C ILE A 790 30.27 5.87 -37.02
N ASP A 791 30.69 5.62 -38.29
CA ASP A 791 32.01 5.99 -38.82
C ASP A 791 32.22 7.51 -38.74
N ARG A 792 31.19 8.31 -38.98
CA ARG A 792 31.24 9.77 -38.85
C ARG A 792 31.36 10.21 -37.40
N ALA A 793 30.61 9.57 -36.50
CA ALA A 793 30.70 9.86 -35.07
C ALA A 793 32.09 9.58 -34.49
N ASP A 794 32.72 8.46 -34.87
CA ASP A 794 34.09 8.12 -34.48
C ASP A 794 35.11 9.16 -34.96
N ALA A 795 34.98 9.62 -36.20
CA ALA A 795 35.83 10.66 -36.76
C ALA A 795 35.67 12.00 -35.99
N MET A 796 34.43 12.35 -35.63
CA MET A 796 34.17 13.57 -34.86
C MET A 796 34.67 13.45 -33.43
N LEU A 797 34.46 12.30 -32.74
CA LEU A 797 34.98 12.06 -31.40
C LEU A 797 36.51 12.23 -31.35
N SER A 798 37.23 11.59 -32.29
CA SER A 798 38.69 11.68 -32.38
C SER A 798 39.21 13.12 -32.62
N MET A 799 38.40 13.94 -33.33
CA MET A 799 38.75 15.35 -33.55
C MET A 799 38.52 16.18 -32.26
N LEU A 800 37.42 15.94 -31.54
CA LEU A 800 37.09 16.64 -30.28
C LEU A 800 38.11 16.29 -29.18
N GLU A 801 38.45 15.01 -29.01
CA GLU A 801 39.45 14.56 -28.03
C GLU A 801 40.85 15.17 -28.27
N LYS A 802 41.24 15.37 -29.50
CA LYS A 802 42.51 16.04 -29.85
C LYS A 802 42.50 17.54 -29.55
N SER A 803 41.34 18.20 -29.64
CA SER A 803 41.22 19.62 -29.30
C SER A 803 41.28 19.87 -27.79
N HIS A 804 40.84 18.91 -26.96
CA HIS A 804 40.84 19.03 -25.49
C HIS A 804 42.20 18.69 -24.84
N SER A 805 43.11 18.01 -25.52
CA SER A 805 44.43 17.62 -24.95
C SER A 805 45.46 18.77 -24.85
N HIS A 806 45.10 19.99 -25.16
CA HIS A 806 45.99 21.15 -25.13
C HIS A 806 45.75 22.16 -23.99
N ASP A 807 44.75 21.97 -23.13
CA ASP A 807 44.47 22.88 -22.02
C ASP A 807 44.73 22.23 -20.65
N ASN A 808 45.78 22.72 -19.95
CA ASN A 808 46.15 22.29 -18.59
C ASN A 808 45.16 22.77 -17.55
N LEU A 809 44.19 21.90 -17.14
CA LEU A 809 43.28 22.13 -16.02
C LEU A 809 44.00 22.25 -14.67
N ASP A 810 45.18 21.61 -14.52
CA ASP A 810 45.94 21.57 -13.26
C ASP A 810 46.41 22.95 -12.74
N GLU A 811 46.69 23.92 -13.64
CA GLU A 811 47.09 25.26 -13.23
C GLU A 811 45.93 26.14 -12.78
N ALA A 812 44.77 26.03 -13.42
CA ALA A 812 43.62 26.82 -13.12
C ALA A 812 43.00 26.48 -11.74
N ILE A 813 43.04 25.20 -11.32
CA ILE A 813 42.50 24.74 -10.03
C ILE A 813 43.43 25.12 -8.86
N LYS A 814 44.74 25.18 -9.06
CA LYS A 814 45.67 25.64 -8.01
C LYS A 814 45.59 27.14 -7.73
N GLU A 815 45.18 27.93 -8.70
CA GLU A 815 44.99 29.39 -8.54
C GLU A 815 43.63 29.70 -7.84
N SER A 816 42.61 28.93 -8.08
CA SER A 816 41.29 29.16 -7.47
C SER A 816 41.25 28.97 -5.94
N LYS A 817 42.13 28.14 -5.35
CA LYS A 817 42.23 27.96 -3.89
C LYS A 817 42.86 29.14 -3.14
N LYS A 818 43.36 30.18 -3.85
CA LYS A 818 44.00 31.35 -3.25
C LYS A 818 43.15 32.62 -3.18
N VAL A 819 41.94 32.59 -3.65
CA VAL A 819 41.10 33.80 -3.69
C VAL A 819 39.74 33.55 -3.09
N ASP A 820 39.60 33.75 -1.79
CA ASP A 820 38.31 34.14 -1.17
C ASP A 820 37.94 35.52 -1.76
N ASN A 821 36.89 35.61 -2.53
CA ASN A 821 36.29 36.79 -3.18
C ASN A 821 36.83 37.12 -4.59
N MET A 822 36.57 36.27 -5.59
CA MET A 822 36.35 36.78 -6.96
C MET A 822 35.50 35.77 -7.77
N GLN A 823 34.51 36.31 -8.43
CA GLN A 823 33.66 35.66 -9.41
C GLN A 823 34.51 34.89 -10.42
N LEU A 824 34.33 33.58 -10.52
CA LEU A 824 34.97 32.70 -11.50
C LEU A 824 34.60 33.19 -12.91
N SER A 825 35.58 33.70 -13.62
CA SER A 825 35.49 33.95 -15.06
C SER A 825 35.63 32.63 -15.78
N PHE A 826 34.52 32.09 -16.27
CA PHE A 826 34.49 30.85 -17.03
C PHE A 826 35.20 31.02 -18.39
N ILE A 827 35.98 30.04 -18.79
CA ILE A 827 36.60 29.89 -20.10
C ILE A 827 35.44 29.81 -21.13
N GLN A 828 35.24 30.90 -21.86
CA GLN A 828 34.44 30.88 -23.07
C GLN A 828 35.18 30.09 -24.14
N LEU A 829 34.54 29.12 -24.78
CA LEU A 829 34.93 28.64 -26.10
C LEU A 829 34.91 29.87 -27.00
N ASP A 830 36.08 30.38 -27.31
CA ASP A 830 36.26 31.55 -28.17
C ASP A 830 35.68 31.20 -29.56
N ASP A 831 34.58 31.84 -29.89
CA ASP A 831 34.04 31.86 -31.24
C ASP A 831 35.15 32.30 -32.17
N PRO A 832 35.49 31.59 -33.28
CA PRO A 832 36.52 31.97 -34.22
C PRO A 832 36.40 33.43 -34.68
N LEU A 833 35.17 34.00 -34.71
CA LEU A 833 34.92 35.39 -35.04
C LEU A 833 35.34 36.34 -33.90
N LEU A 834 35.16 35.95 -32.64
CA LEU A 834 35.60 36.73 -31.47
C LEU A 834 37.13 36.70 -31.37
N LEU A 835 37.80 35.59 -31.68
CA LEU A 835 39.27 35.52 -31.79
C LEU A 835 39.77 36.45 -32.87
N GLN A 836 39.15 36.48 -34.06
CA GLN A 836 39.51 37.35 -35.16
C GLN A 836 39.33 38.84 -34.81
N ILE A 837 38.25 39.20 -34.11
CA ILE A 837 37.97 40.53 -33.60
C ILE A 837 39.01 40.95 -32.54
N LYS A 838 39.36 40.04 -31.63
CA LYS A 838 40.42 40.26 -30.63
C LYS A 838 41.77 40.54 -31.26
N ASP A 839 42.17 39.71 -32.24
CA ASP A 839 43.41 39.89 -32.97
C ASP A 839 43.42 41.19 -33.78
N ASP A 840 42.31 41.53 -34.42
CA ASP A 840 42.19 42.82 -35.16
C ASP A 840 42.32 44.05 -34.24
N ILE A 841 41.72 43.96 -33.01
CA ILE A 841 41.83 45.01 -32.00
C ILE A 841 43.27 45.09 -31.47
N LEU A 842 43.89 43.97 -31.12
CA LEU A 842 45.25 43.95 -30.56
C LEU A 842 46.31 44.38 -31.56
N ASN A 843 46.12 44.06 -32.83
CA ASN A 843 47.07 44.43 -33.90
C ASN A 843 46.91 45.88 -34.44
N THR A 844 45.84 46.60 -33.98
CA THR A 844 45.60 47.99 -34.41
C THR A 844 46.33 48.94 -33.51
N ASN A 845 47.35 49.66 -34.08
CA ASN A 845 48.09 50.66 -33.36
C ASN A 845 47.28 51.97 -33.28
N ILE A 846 46.66 52.22 -32.12
CA ILE A 846 45.71 53.31 -31.85
C ILE A 846 46.40 54.67 -31.93
N ASP A 847 47.73 54.78 -31.63
CA ASP A 847 48.46 56.00 -31.58
C ASP A 847 48.81 56.59 -32.99
N THR A 848 48.59 55.77 -34.02
CA THR A 848 48.89 56.17 -35.41
C THR A 848 47.63 56.41 -36.25
N LEU A 849 46.42 56.16 -35.69
CA LEU A 849 45.13 56.33 -36.38
C LEU A 849 44.60 57.76 -36.25
N THR A 850 44.18 58.38 -37.37
CA THR A 850 43.35 59.61 -37.32
C THR A 850 41.97 59.29 -36.79
N PRO A 851 41.22 60.28 -36.22
CA PRO A 851 39.86 60.10 -35.69
C PRO A 851 38.86 59.46 -36.68
N VAL A 852 39.04 59.72 -37.98
CA VAL A 852 38.18 59.15 -39.04
C VAL A 852 38.49 57.66 -39.29
N GLU A 853 39.81 57.33 -39.31
CA GLU A 853 40.28 55.94 -39.48
C GLU A 853 39.90 55.09 -38.28
N ALA A 854 39.91 55.58 -37.06
CA ALA A 854 39.47 54.91 -35.85
C ALA A 854 37.92 54.62 -35.89
N LEU A 855 37.15 55.56 -36.39
CA LEU A 855 35.69 55.38 -36.59
C LEU A 855 35.39 54.35 -37.70
N MET A 856 36.21 54.33 -38.76
CA MET A 856 36.07 53.33 -39.83
C MET A 856 36.41 51.93 -39.33
N LYS A 857 37.50 51.78 -38.55
CA LYS A 857 37.90 50.50 -37.96
C LYS A 857 36.86 49.96 -36.93
N LEU A 858 36.32 50.84 -36.08
CA LEU A 858 35.20 50.48 -35.18
C LEU A 858 33.96 50.04 -35.96
N ASN A 859 33.68 50.66 -37.13
CA ASN A 859 32.54 50.29 -37.94
C ASN A 859 32.75 48.95 -38.67
N GLU A 860 34.00 48.60 -39.02
CA GLU A 860 34.37 47.27 -39.54
C GLU A 860 34.17 46.18 -38.50
N ILE A 861 34.65 46.37 -37.29
CA ILE A 861 34.47 45.47 -36.15
C ILE A 861 32.97 45.32 -35.84
N LYS A 862 32.20 46.42 -35.85
CA LYS A 862 30.74 46.38 -35.66
C LYS A 862 30.00 45.62 -36.79
N LYS A 863 30.50 45.65 -38.02
CA LYS A 863 29.93 44.93 -39.14
C LYS A 863 30.23 43.42 -39.04
N MET A 864 31.40 43.03 -38.50
CA MET A 864 31.70 41.62 -38.21
C MET A 864 30.74 41.06 -37.18
N LEU A 865 30.44 41.82 -36.12
CA LEU A 865 29.47 41.42 -35.08
C LEU A 865 27.98 41.41 -35.54
N LYS A 866 27.64 42.15 -36.62
CA LYS A 866 26.28 42.14 -37.18
C LYS A 866 25.99 41.06 -38.22
N LYS A 867 26.97 40.26 -38.61
CA LYS A 867 26.80 39.12 -39.51
C LYS A 867 26.39 37.84 -38.82
N TYR A 868 26.07 37.94 -37.55
CA TYR A 868 25.49 36.87 -36.72
C TYR A 868 23.98 37.14 -36.45
#